data_1ae627489ddd1b0b00664bb67f06fad7
#
_entry.id   1ae627489ddd1b0b00664bb67f06fad7
#
_cell.length_a   1.000
_cell.length_b   1.000
_cell.length_c   1.000
_cell.angle_alpha   90.00
_cell.angle_beta   90.00
_cell.angle_gamma   90.00
#
_symmetry.space_group_name_H-M   'P 1'
#
loop_
_entity.id
_entity.type
_entity.pdbx_description
1 polymer ?
#
loop_
_entity_poly.entity_id
_entity_poly.type
_entity_poly.pdbx_seq_one_letter_code
_entity_poly.pdbx_strand_id
1 'polypeptide(L)'
;MASLPAIHICLISPAGYVHADALLDPAQYFAWQFRRLGLRVSLARNLLRHDAVNFVFGAHCGFDPRLLQTHSCIIVNLEQIGQGGAVLGSGYLQLLKSAVVVDYNADNPPAYTAHPNDVPIISFGHAAWLKPDDHQALPLEERPLDLLFIGSTNERRLKAIQRIQATGRKVSLQACPVYGSARNSLILQAKALLNLHFYETARFEQVRAFQSLSLATPVVSERHINTSASPVFDACVTWFEDAQLEALFEQEFDTPLFHDVARQQLALFETVDPIEEYADLAAFAAGVWNAHQDMLPPHDSDIHVGPRMPLPWVPSVSRAAMIPGIPLAEDHGPAKACRTASDSCHHDVNDAEHPAPLFQMLPDVCDQVDQLLGEEQPELALLSMVHGITSHFYQPGIAEHALYYPALDRRVLQLADRLQRDMAETGAAQDATYPAPVQAADAPTLLVASEVYEVGGHTRVLEELAANQPNPILLLTNLWGNFDDPTSKKRDWLRQRFPNAEIIVQTGKLWDKARQLATLCSRRQPTRIWYLQHHQDPVAFVGTLHADSARKMLVHHGDHNPSLGCTLPGIRHVDVTESLQRTCSAHLHQQADWLPLYVKDLGRRPFLAPSPKTPFSVVTAGRAAKFSMQGPVALPNIVSSVLRAIDGRFHHIGPLDDGSRQQIRKHLINQDIDPARFVAHGEVPSLWQALKQLDAHAYLGSAPVSGGRGAIEAQGCGYPVLPFSGFEPGSLLADFSSYADMALAWHDLPTLVERLQALPSRLQEASDQARAFYETHFSQQVFRDTLERIAR
;
A
#
# COMPACT_ATOMS: atom_id res chain seq x y z
N MET A 1 18.85 -7.97 43.09
CA MET A 1 18.91 -7.36 41.74
C MET A 1 17.62 -6.61 41.54
N ALA A 2 17.66 -5.30 41.25
CA ALA A 2 16.45 -4.57 40.87
C ALA A 2 15.89 -5.26 39.64
N SER A 3 14.57 -5.49 39.58
CA SER A 3 13.94 -6.09 38.40
C SER A 3 14.14 -5.15 37.22
N LEU A 4 14.66 -5.66 36.10
CA LEU A 4 14.77 -4.90 34.89
C LEU A 4 13.37 -4.41 34.48
N PRO A 5 13.23 -3.16 33.99
CA PRO A 5 11.95 -2.62 33.56
C PRO A 5 11.41 -3.41 32.38
N ALA A 6 10.11 -3.35 32.16
CA ALA A 6 9.52 -3.84 30.93
C ALA A 6 10.03 -3.00 29.74
N ILE A 7 10.25 -3.63 28.61
CA ILE A 7 10.63 -2.97 27.36
C ILE A 7 9.39 -2.82 26.47
N HIS A 8 9.18 -1.63 25.98
CA HIS A 8 8.18 -1.37 24.95
C HIS A 8 8.82 -0.81 23.70
N ILE A 9 8.44 -1.33 22.54
CA ILE A 9 8.90 -0.83 21.24
C ILE A 9 7.75 -0.10 20.59
N CYS A 10 7.95 1.21 20.38
CA CYS A 10 6.98 2.08 19.74
C CYS A 10 7.43 2.38 18.31
N LEU A 11 6.67 1.97 17.33
CA LEU A 11 6.88 2.31 15.94
C LEU A 11 5.97 3.47 15.54
N ILE A 12 6.53 4.65 15.26
CA ILE A 12 5.78 5.82 14.80
C ILE A 12 5.32 5.57 13.35
N SER A 13 4.02 5.54 13.17
CA SER A 13 3.37 5.28 11.89
C SER A 13 2.28 6.32 11.64
N PRO A 14 2.59 7.44 10.95
CA PRO A 14 1.58 8.42 10.58
C PRO A 14 0.53 7.84 9.64
N ALA A 15 -0.68 8.37 9.70
CA ALA A 15 -1.76 7.94 8.81
C ALA A 15 -1.37 8.06 7.33
N GLY A 16 -1.48 6.95 6.59
CA GLY A 16 -1.16 6.91 5.16
C GLY A 16 0.34 6.95 4.81
N TYR A 17 1.24 6.92 5.78
CA TYR A 17 2.68 6.90 5.54
C TYR A 17 3.21 5.46 5.54
N VAL A 18 3.17 4.82 4.38
CA VAL A 18 3.57 3.40 4.21
C VAL A 18 5.07 3.14 4.46
N HIS A 19 5.93 4.16 4.37
CA HIS A 19 7.37 4.00 4.60
C HIS A 19 7.73 3.69 6.05
N ALA A 20 6.80 3.87 7.00
CA ALA A 20 6.98 3.41 8.38
C ALA A 20 7.22 1.89 8.45
N ASP A 21 6.70 1.11 7.49
CA ASP A 21 6.88 -0.34 7.44
C ASP A 21 8.32 -0.79 7.14
N ALA A 22 9.16 0.10 6.60
CA ALA A 22 10.60 -0.16 6.49
C ALA A 22 11.28 -0.40 7.84
N LEU A 23 10.72 0.14 8.91
CA LEU A 23 11.26 0.07 10.26
C LEU A 23 10.67 -1.09 11.08
N LEU A 24 9.71 -1.84 10.52
CA LEU A 24 9.04 -2.92 11.25
C LEU A 24 10.00 -4.06 11.58
N ASP A 25 10.76 -4.57 10.60
CA ASP A 25 11.70 -5.67 10.87
C ASP A 25 12.81 -5.28 11.86
N PRO A 26 13.44 -4.08 11.80
CA PRO A 26 14.33 -3.61 12.86
C PRO A 26 13.68 -3.58 14.23
N ALA A 27 12.43 -3.11 14.33
CA ALA A 27 11.67 -3.09 15.57
C ALA A 27 11.36 -4.50 16.09
N GLN A 28 10.98 -5.42 15.22
CA GLN A 28 10.79 -6.85 15.54
C GLN A 28 12.10 -7.52 15.97
N TYR A 29 13.22 -7.14 15.33
CA TYR A 29 14.54 -7.65 15.70
C TYR A 29 14.93 -7.25 17.15
N PHE A 30 14.68 -6.00 17.52
CA PHE A 30 14.85 -5.56 18.92
C PHE A 30 13.96 -6.36 19.87
N ALA A 31 12.69 -6.51 19.53
CA ALA A 31 11.77 -7.28 20.37
C ALA A 31 12.24 -8.73 20.54
N TRP A 32 12.70 -9.35 19.47
CA TRP A 32 13.21 -10.72 19.48
C TRP A 32 14.47 -10.86 20.34
N GLN A 33 15.45 -9.97 20.19
CA GLN A 33 16.69 -9.99 20.98
C GLN A 33 16.42 -9.79 22.48
N PHE A 34 15.61 -8.79 22.86
CA PHE A 34 15.27 -8.58 24.27
C PHE A 34 14.46 -9.75 24.87
N ARG A 35 13.62 -10.41 24.10
CA ARG A 35 12.93 -11.63 24.55
C ARG A 35 13.91 -12.79 24.77
N ARG A 36 14.93 -12.93 23.94
CA ARG A 36 16.00 -13.92 24.14
C ARG A 36 16.77 -13.70 25.46
N LEU A 37 16.86 -12.45 25.89
CA LEU A 37 17.42 -12.06 27.19
C LEU A 37 16.43 -12.28 28.36
N GLY A 38 15.26 -12.86 28.12
CA GLY A 38 14.25 -13.13 29.14
C GLY A 38 13.49 -11.90 29.60
N LEU A 39 13.54 -10.76 28.88
CA LEU A 39 12.85 -9.54 29.27
C LEU A 39 11.38 -9.59 28.84
N ARG A 40 10.52 -8.90 29.59
CA ARG A 40 9.14 -8.63 29.16
C ARG A 40 9.15 -7.58 28.07
N VAL A 41 8.69 -7.94 26.86
CA VAL A 41 8.72 -7.06 25.69
C VAL A 41 7.36 -6.98 25.05
N SER A 42 6.92 -5.75 24.78
CA SER A 42 5.77 -5.45 23.95
C SER A 42 6.16 -4.55 22.79
N LEU A 43 5.44 -4.63 21.67
CA LEU A 43 5.64 -3.82 20.47
C LEU A 43 4.29 -3.32 19.98
N ALA A 44 4.20 -2.01 19.70
CA ALA A 44 2.98 -1.42 19.18
C ALA A 44 3.30 -0.26 18.21
N ARG A 45 2.32 0.08 17.37
CA ARG A 45 2.39 1.30 16.57
C ARG A 45 1.75 2.45 17.32
N ASN A 46 2.41 3.60 17.31
CA ASN A 46 1.89 4.86 17.84
C ASN A 46 1.42 4.79 19.32
N LEU A 47 2.03 3.95 20.14
CA LEU A 47 1.69 3.81 21.55
C LEU A 47 2.97 3.94 22.38
N LEU A 48 2.95 4.77 23.40
CA LEU A 48 3.95 4.83 24.46
C LEU A 48 3.34 4.27 25.75
N ARG A 49 4.11 3.44 26.45
CA ARG A 49 3.71 2.87 27.73
C ARG A 49 4.32 3.64 28.89
N HIS A 50 3.53 3.89 29.91
CA HIS A 50 3.97 4.57 31.13
C HIS A 50 4.79 3.66 32.06
N ASP A 51 4.57 2.32 31.97
CA ASP A 51 5.17 1.31 32.84
C ASP A 51 6.36 0.58 32.18
N ALA A 52 6.94 1.14 31.14
CA ALA A 52 8.03 0.53 30.38
C ALA A 52 9.02 1.57 29.84
N VAL A 53 10.23 1.13 29.51
CA VAL A 53 11.14 1.92 28.67
C VAL A 53 10.70 1.77 27.22
N ASN A 54 10.44 2.89 26.57
CA ASN A 54 9.96 2.94 25.19
C ASN A 54 11.13 3.14 24.21
N PHE A 55 11.44 2.15 23.39
CA PHE A 55 12.32 2.31 22.24
C PHE A 55 11.49 2.84 21.06
N VAL A 56 11.75 4.07 20.62
CA VAL A 56 10.95 4.77 19.64
C VAL A 56 11.61 4.72 18.28
N PHE A 57 11.01 3.97 17.35
CA PHE A 57 11.39 3.89 15.94
C PHE A 57 10.59 4.87 15.11
N GLY A 58 11.20 5.46 14.08
CA GLY A 58 10.51 6.37 13.17
C GLY A 58 10.19 7.75 13.78
N ALA A 59 10.91 8.17 14.81
CA ALA A 59 10.66 9.44 15.50
C ALA A 59 10.75 10.67 14.55
N HIS A 60 11.48 10.57 13.44
CA HIS A 60 11.54 11.58 12.39
C HIS A 60 10.18 11.80 11.67
N CYS A 61 9.26 10.85 11.80
CA CYS A 61 7.93 10.91 11.21
C CYS A 61 6.92 11.73 12.04
N GLY A 62 7.34 12.44 13.07
CA GLY A 62 6.46 13.35 13.81
C GLY A 62 6.32 13.07 15.30
N PHE A 63 7.35 12.52 15.96
CA PHE A 63 7.36 12.34 17.41
C PHE A 63 7.35 13.72 18.11
N ASP A 64 6.47 13.88 19.11
CA ASP A 64 6.38 15.10 19.91
C ASP A 64 7.45 15.08 21.03
N PRO A 65 8.46 15.97 21.01
CA PRO A 65 9.52 16.00 22.04
C PRO A 65 9.03 16.20 23.48
N ARG A 66 7.82 16.79 23.67
CA ARG A 66 7.24 16.97 25.02
C ARG A 66 6.97 15.66 25.74
N LEU A 67 6.79 14.57 24.96
CA LEU A 67 6.56 13.22 25.51
C LEU A 67 7.79 12.65 26.25
N LEU A 68 8.99 13.16 25.96
CA LEU A 68 10.21 12.82 26.71
C LEU A 68 10.13 13.25 28.19
N GLN A 69 9.24 14.18 28.53
CA GLN A 69 9.02 14.65 29.90
C GLN A 69 8.02 13.81 30.69
N THR A 70 7.29 12.93 30.02
CA THR A 70 6.22 12.13 30.65
C THR A 70 6.45 10.63 30.53
N HIS A 71 7.22 10.17 29.56
CA HIS A 71 7.50 8.76 29.31
C HIS A 71 8.99 8.51 29.18
N SER A 72 9.45 7.39 29.72
CA SER A 72 10.84 6.95 29.55
C SER A 72 11.03 6.50 28.10
N CYS A 73 11.71 7.32 27.28
CA CYS A 73 11.89 7.09 25.85
C CYS A 73 13.38 7.06 25.48
N ILE A 74 13.73 6.12 24.61
CA ILE A 74 15.01 6.01 23.90
C ILE A 74 14.71 6.11 22.42
N ILE A 75 15.23 7.11 21.72
CA ILE A 75 15.05 7.28 20.29
C ILE A 75 16.01 6.36 19.54
N VAL A 76 15.49 5.51 18.67
CA VAL A 76 16.30 4.65 17.80
C VAL A 76 16.48 5.35 16.46
N ASN A 77 17.70 5.85 16.20
CA ASN A 77 18.03 6.48 14.94
C ASN A 77 18.51 5.44 13.92
N LEU A 78 17.83 5.38 12.78
CA LEU A 78 18.22 4.56 11.62
C LEU A 78 18.45 5.43 10.37
N GLU A 79 18.51 6.76 10.51
CA GLU A 79 18.74 7.71 9.44
C GLU A 79 20.21 8.09 9.36
N GLN A 80 20.69 8.43 8.16
CA GLN A 80 22.04 8.92 7.91
C GLN A 80 22.14 10.40 8.28
N ILE A 81 22.74 10.71 9.41
CA ILE A 81 22.83 12.07 9.96
C ILE A 81 24.16 12.71 9.58
N GLY A 82 24.17 13.99 9.27
CA GLY A 82 25.37 14.79 8.97
C GLY A 82 25.28 15.51 7.62
N GLN A 83 26.36 16.19 7.26
CA GLN A 83 26.45 16.93 6.00
C GLN A 83 26.40 15.93 4.82
N GLY A 84 25.52 16.17 3.85
CA GLY A 84 25.28 15.25 2.73
C GLY A 84 24.46 14.01 3.09
N GLY A 85 23.93 13.92 4.29
CA GLY A 85 23.00 12.86 4.73
C GLY A 85 21.54 13.13 4.41
N ALA A 86 20.64 12.46 5.13
CA ALA A 86 19.21 12.58 4.96
C ALA A 86 18.73 14.01 5.19
N VAL A 87 17.88 14.51 4.29
CA VAL A 87 17.21 15.81 4.44
C VAL A 87 16.05 15.64 5.41
N LEU A 88 16.33 15.74 6.68
CA LEU A 88 15.36 15.64 7.76
C LEU A 88 14.90 17.03 8.23
N GLY A 89 13.67 17.11 8.69
CA GLY A 89 13.17 18.37 9.28
C GLY A 89 14.05 18.82 10.45
N SER A 90 14.24 20.13 10.62
CA SER A 90 15.05 20.71 11.71
C SER A 90 14.65 20.22 13.11
N GLY A 91 13.38 19.84 13.28
CA GLY A 91 12.83 19.28 14.50
C GLY A 91 13.44 17.92 14.90
N TYR A 92 13.76 17.07 13.92
CA TYR A 92 14.34 15.75 14.23
C TYR A 92 15.77 15.86 14.77
N LEU A 93 16.62 16.67 14.15
CA LEU A 93 17.97 16.89 14.66
C LEU A 93 17.94 17.51 16.06
N GLN A 94 17.00 18.42 16.34
CA GLN A 94 16.81 19.00 17.66
C GLN A 94 16.33 17.95 18.66
N LEU A 95 15.45 17.02 18.25
CA LEU A 95 15.03 15.90 19.08
C LEU A 95 16.25 15.03 19.47
N LEU A 96 17.09 14.63 18.50
CA LEU A 96 18.30 13.82 18.80
C LEU A 96 19.26 14.50 19.76
N LYS A 97 19.35 15.85 19.73
CA LYS A 97 20.18 16.63 20.65
C LYS A 97 19.67 16.64 22.09
N SER A 98 18.38 16.43 22.30
CA SER A 98 17.72 16.54 23.61
C SER A 98 17.26 15.22 24.19
N ALA A 99 17.23 14.16 23.38
CA ALA A 99 16.77 12.84 23.77
C ALA A 99 17.92 11.89 24.12
N VAL A 100 17.59 10.81 24.81
CA VAL A 100 18.47 9.63 24.89
C VAL A 100 18.36 8.90 23.56
N VAL A 101 19.49 8.61 22.93
CA VAL A 101 19.54 8.06 21.56
C VAL A 101 20.33 6.77 21.53
N VAL A 102 19.90 5.85 20.68
CA VAL A 102 20.63 4.67 20.21
C VAL A 102 20.77 4.81 18.70
N ASP A 103 21.97 4.56 18.17
CA ASP A 103 22.24 4.74 16.74
C ASP A 103 22.74 3.45 16.09
N TYR A 104 22.57 3.34 14.78
CA TYR A 104 23.03 2.19 14.00
C TYR A 104 24.44 2.40 13.41
N ASN A 105 24.98 3.62 13.47
CA ASN A 105 26.25 3.94 12.86
C ASN A 105 27.04 4.94 13.72
N ALA A 106 28.29 4.62 14.04
CA ALA A 106 29.15 5.42 14.91
C ALA A 106 29.53 6.80 14.34
N ASP A 107 29.35 7.03 13.04
CA ASP A 107 29.63 8.31 12.41
C ASP A 107 28.45 9.31 12.47
N ASN A 108 27.26 8.88 12.96
CA ASN A 108 26.10 9.74 13.13
C ASN A 108 26.18 10.63 14.41
N PRO A 109 26.52 10.09 15.60
CA PRO A 109 26.50 10.80 16.86
C PRO A 109 27.24 12.15 16.88
N PRO A 110 28.42 12.31 16.23
CA PRO A 110 29.10 13.61 16.18
C PRO A 110 28.25 14.76 15.59
N ALA A 111 27.22 14.44 14.83
CA ALA A 111 26.33 15.46 14.23
C ALA A 111 25.28 16.02 15.21
N TYR A 112 25.01 15.32 16.33
CA TYR A 112 23.95 15.72 17.26
C TYR A 112 24.37 15.74 18.74
N THR A 113 25.51 15.20 19.13
CA THR A 113 25.99 15.23 20.52
C THR A 113 27.47 15.58 20.63
N ALA A 114 27.83 16.23 21.73
CA ALA A 114 29.23 16.49 22.10
C ALA A 114 29.93 15.26 22.66
N HIS A 115 29.19 14.23 23.06
CA HIS A 115 29.67 12.99 23.67
C HIS A 115 29.31 11.77 22.82
N PRO A 116 29.87 11.65 21.61
CA PRO A 116 29.46 10.62 20.66
C PRO A 116 29.73 9.19 21.13
N ASN A 117 30.74 9.01 22.01
CA ASN A 117 31.09 7.69 22.54
C ASN A 117 30.12 7.18 23.63
N ASP A 118 29.22 8.04 24.12
CA ASP A 118 28.23 7.65 25.13
C ASP A 118 26.92 7.14 24.46
N VAL A 119 26.81 7.25 23.12
CA VAL A 119 25.69 6.76 22.38
C VAL A 119 25.88 5.29 22.05
N PRO A 120 24.99 4.39 22.52
CA PRO A 120 25.08 2.97 22.17
C PRO A 120 24.90 2.80 20.65
N ILE A 121 25.80 2.05 20.05
CA ILE A 121 25.74 1.67 18.63
C ILE A 121 25.27 0.22 18.56
N ILE A 122 24.30 -0.04 17.70
CA ILE A 122 23.68 -1.36 17.55
C ILE A 122 23.96 -1.96 16.18
N SER A 123 24.08 -3.28 16.16
CA SER A 123 24.19 -4.07 14.93
C SER A 123 22.99 -4.99 14.75
N PHE A 124 22.68 -5.31 13.51
CA PHE A 124 21.71 -6.33 13.14
C PHE A 124 22.47 -7.60 12.75
N GLY A 125 22.05 -8.74 13.28
CA GLY A 125 22.57 -10.05 12.91
C GLY A 125 21.52 -10.91 12.20
N HIS A 126 21.77 -12.19 12.15
CA HIS A 126 20.88 -13.15 11.48
C HIS A 126 19.51 -13.23 12.17
N ALA A 127 18.45 -13.13 11.37
CA ALA A 127 17.04 -13.18 11.77
C ALA A 127 16.34 -14.37 11.12
N ALA A 128 16.47 -15.56 11.70
CA ALA A 128 15.94 -16.80 11.14
C ALA A 128 14.42 -16.75 10.83
N TRP A 129 13.67 -15.98 11.61
CA TRP A 129 12.23 -15.80 11.48
C TRP A 129 11.80 -15.00 10.23
N LEU A 130 12.72 -14.34 9.52
CA LEU A 130 12.41 -13.68 8.24
C LEU A 130 12.19 -14.68 7.11
N LYS A 131 12.80 -15.88 7.21
CA LYS A 131 12.66 -16.93 6.19
C LYS A 131 11.39 -17.74 6.46
N PRO A 132 10.48 -17.88 5.49
CA PRO A 132 9.30 -18.73 5.65
C PRO A 132 9.68 -20.20 5.90
N ASP A 133 9.02 -20.86 6.85
CA ASP A 133 9.32 -22.26 7.24
C ASP A 133 9.20 -23.27 6.08
N ASP A 134 8.30 -23.02 5.14
CA ASP A 134 8.00 -23.92 4.00
C ASP A 134 8.76 -23.55 2.72
N HIS A 135 9.64 -22.56 2.76
CA HIS A 135 10.32 -22.08 1.56
C HIS A 135 11.58 -22.89 1.26
N GLN A 136 11.52 -23.74 0.24
CA GLN A 136 12.71 -24.30 -0.40
C GLN A 136 13.26 -23.23 -1.37
N ALA A 137 14.24 -22.45 -0.91
CA ALA A 137 14.90 -21.48 -1.77
C ALA A 137 15.61 -22.23 -2.93
N LEU A 138 15.41 -21.71 -4.14
CA LEU A 138 16.19 -22.19 -5.29
C LEU A 138 17.69 -21.95 -5.05
N PRO A 139 18.56 -22.83 -5.57
CA PRO A 139 19.99 -22.54 -5.63
C PRO A 139 20.25 -21.15 -6.23
N LEU A 140 21.27 -20.45 -5.76
CA LEU A 140 21.53 -19.07 -6.22
C LEU A 140 21.64 -18.97 -7.75
N GLU A 141 22.24 -19.99 -8.37
CA GLU A 141 22.47 -20.10 -9.81
C GLU A 141 21.17 -20.20 -10.62
N GLU A 142 20.14 -20.77 -10.03
CA GLU A 142 18.84 -21.05 -10.68
C GLU A 142 17.80 -19.95 -10.44
N ARG A 143 18.14 -18.92 -9.65
CA ARG A 143 17.20 -17.85 -9.34
C ARG A 143 16.92 -16.98 -10.57
N PRO A 144 15.65 -16.58 -10.81
CA PRO A 144 15.24 -15.93 -12.05
C PRO A 144 15.71 -14.47 -12.17
N LEU A 145 16.00 -13.79 -11.05
CA LEU A 145 16.44 -12.40 -11.05
C LEU A 145 17.95 -12.33 -10.83
N ASP A 146 18.69 -11.70 -11.74
CA ASP A 146 20.12 -11.52 -11.54
C ASP A 146 20.38 -10.63 -10.32
N LEU A 147 19.96 -9.38 -10.40
CA LEU A 147 20.11 -8.39 -9.34
C LEU A 147 18.77 -7.76 -8.99
N LEU A 148 18.51 -7.64 -7.72
CA LEU A 148 17.35 -6.93 -7.19
C LEU A 148 17.80 -5.63 -6.50
N PHE A 149 17.26 -4.50 -6.91
CA PHE A 149 17.42 -3.23 -6.22
C PHE A 149 16.05 -2.80 -5.62
N ILE A 150 16.00 -2.58 -4.31
CA ILE A 150 14.82 -2.10 -3.60
C ILE A 150 15.14 -0.76 -2.94
N GLY A 151 14.42 0.30 -3.27
CA GLY A 151 14.53 1.60 -2.61
C GLY A 151 14.37 2.78 -3.55
N SER A 152 14.31 3.98 -2.97
CA SER A 152 14.19 5.23 -3.72
C SER A 152 15.35 5.41 -4.68
N THR A 153 15.07 5.93 -5.87
CA THR A 153 16.05 6.22 -6.90
C THR A 153 16.42 7.70 -6.93
N ASN A 154 17.66 7.98 -7.30
CA ASN A 154 18.13 9.31 -7.68
C ASN A 154 19.03 9.18 -8.91
N GLU A 155 19.49 10.28 -9.47
CA GLU A 155 20.32 10.31 -10.68
C GLU A 155 21.57 9.43 -10.54
N ARG A 156 22.22 9.44 -9.38
CA ARG A 156 23.42 8.64 -9.09
C ARG A 156 23.12 7.14 -9.12
N ARG A 157 22.08 6.69 -8.41
CA ARG A 157 21.66 5.29 -8.39
C ARG A 157 21.26 4.80 -9.78
N LEU A 158 20.49 5.61 -10.51
CA LEU A 158 20.07 5.26 -11.88
C LEU A 158 21.25 5.14 -12.84
N LYS A 159 22.26 6.03 -12.76
CA LYS A 159 23.50 5.92 -13.57
C LYS A 159 24.25 4.63 -13.26
N ALA A 160 24.41 4.27 -11.99
CA ALA A 160 25.06 3.02 -11.61
C ALA A 160 24.28 1.80 -12.14
N ILE A 161 22.95 1.79 -12.01
CA ILE A 161 22.09 0.72 -12.53
C ILE A 161 22.24 0.61 -14.07
N GLN A 162 22.22 1.73 -14.79
CA GLN A 162 22.40 1.74 -16.25
C GLN A 162 23.76 1.18 -16.66
N ARG A 163 24.83 1.53 -15.94
CA ARG A 163 26.17 0.96 -16.18
C ARG A 163 26.18 -0.56 -15.95
N ILE A 164 25.54 -1.03 -14.87
CA ILE A 164 25.40 -2.48 -14.61
C ILE A 164 24.60 -3.16 -15.72
N GLN A 165 23.50 -2.56 -16.16
CA GLN A 165 22.70 -3.10 -17.27
C GLN A 165 23.46 -3.13 -18.60
N ALA A 166 24.37 -2.17 -18.84
CA ALA A 166 25.22 -2.13 -20.01
C ALA A 166 26.22 -3.32 -20.07
N THR A 167 26.54 -3.96 -18.93
CA THR A 167 27.34 -5.19 -18.85
C THR A 167 26.52 -6.46 -19.23
N GLY A 168 25.24 -6.32 -19.60
CA GLY A 168 24.35 -7.42 -19.95
C GLY A 168 23.61 -8.03 -18.75
N ARG A 169 23.78 -7.53 -17.54
CA ARG A 169 23.07 -8.00 -16.34
C ARG A 169 21.69 -7.37 -16.22
N LYS A 170 20.72 -8.15 -15.77
CA LYS A 170 19.35 -7.67 -15.52
C LYS A 170 19.23 -7.17 -14.09
N VAL A 171 18.88 -5.89 -13.91
CA VAL A 171 18.57 -5.31 -12.61
C VAL A 171 17.06 -5.13 -12.50
N SER A 172 16.43 -5.92 -11.62
CA SER A 172 15.04 -5.72 -11.23
C SER A 172 14.94 -4.53 -10.28
N LEU A 173 14.34 -3.44 -10.74
CA LEU A 173 14.25 -2.19 -10.00
C LEU A 173 12.89 -2.06 -9.32
N GLN A 174 12.89 -2.07 -7.98
CA GLN A 174 11.71 -1.81 -7.15
C GLN A 174 11.83 -0.41 -6.52
N ALA A 175 11.45 0.61 -7.28
CA ALA A 175 11.50 2.01 -6.84
C ALA A 175 10.33 2.41 -5.93
N CYS A 176 9.31 1.57 -5.82
CA CYS A 176 8.13 1.78 -4.98
C CYS A 176 8.26 1.05 -3.65
N PRO A 177 7.55 1.50 -2.61
CA PRO A 177 7.59 0.86 -1.30
C PRO A 177 7.10 -0.58 -1.35
N VAL A 178 8.00 -1.52 -1.09
CA VAL A 178 7.72 -2.96 -0.94
C VAL A 178 8.31 -3.42 0.38
N TYR A 179 7.46 -3.95 1.27
CA TYR A 179 7.82 -4.35 2.63
C TYR A 179 7.27 -5.73 2.98
N GLY A 180 7.73 -6.30 4.11
CA GLY A 180 7.24 -7.56 4.65
C GLY A 180 7.41 -8.74 3.68
N SER A 181 6.43 -9.64 3.65
CA SER A 181 6.46 -10.88 2.85
C SER A 181 6.64 -10.65 1.34
N ALA A 182 6.06 -9.60 0.79
CA ALA A 182 6.22 -9.27 -0.63
C ALA A 182 7.67 -8.90 -0.98
N ARG A 183 8.33 -8.10 -0.13
CA ARG A 183 9.78 -7.84 -0.27
C ARG A 183 10.60 -9.12 -0.12
N ASN A 184 10.28 -9.95 0.89
CA ASN A 184 10.99 -11.19 1.14
C ASN A 184 10.90 -12.14 -0.06
N SER A 185 9.72 -12.25 -0.68
CA SER A 185 9.51 -13.06 -1.88
C SER A 185 10.38 -12.60 -3.07
N LEU A 186 10.54 -11.30 -3.25
CA LEU A 186 11.43 -10.76 -4.30
C LEU A 186 12.90 -11.05 -3.99
N ILE A 187 13.32 -10.86 -2.73
CA ILE A 187 14.70 -11.14 -2.30
C ILE A 187 15.05 -12.61 -2.54
N LEU A 188 14.15 -13.54 -2.20
CA LEU A 188 14.37 -14.99 -2.39
C LEU A 188 14.47 -15.41 -3.86
N GLN A 189 14.00 -14.60 -4.80
CA GLN A 189 14.09 -14.86 -6.23
C GLN A 189 15.36 -14.27 -6.88
N ALA A 190 16.11 -13.43 -6.16
CA ALA A 190 17.29 -12.76 -6.71
C ALA A 190 18.57 -13.53 -6.42
N LYS A 191 19.52 -13.57 -7.38
CA LYS A 191 20.87 -14.09 -7.19
C LYS A 191 21.66 -13.22 -6.21
N ALA A 192 21.41 -11.88 -6.22
CA ALA A 192 21.92 -10.97 -5.21
C ALA A 192 21.05 -9.72 -5.07
N LEU A 193 21.06 -9.14 -3.85
CA LEU A 193 20.52 -7.80 -3.59
C LEU A 193 21.60 -6.76 -3.91
N LEU A 194 21.27 -5.78 -4.76
CA LEU A 194 22.16 -4.66 -5.08
C LEU A 194 21.94 -3.52 -4.10
N ASN A 195 22.98 -3.11 -3.37
CA ASN A 195 22.96 -1.97 -2.46
C ASN A 195 23.80 -0.81 -3.02
N LEU A 196 23.16 0.31 -3.31
CA LEU A 196 23.77 1.55 -3.81
C LEU A 196 23.48 2.68 -2.83
N HIS A 197 24.46 3.52 -2.53
CA HIS A 197 24.28 4.65 -1.64
C HIS A 197 23.33 5.71 -2.24
N PHE A 198 22.46 6.26 -1.39
CA PHE A 198 21.57 7.36 -1.79
C PHE A 198 22.19 8.72 -1.48
N TYR A 199 22.81 8.84 -0.30
CA TYR A 199 23.38 10.07 0.23
C TYR A 199 24.89 10.13 0.03
N GLU A 200 25.45 11.35 0.04
CA GLU A 200 26.89 11.59 -0.03
C GLU A 200 27.63 11.07 1.20
N THR A 201 26.98 10.99 2.35
CA THR A 201 27.53 10.36 3.56
C THR A 201 27.90 8.90 3.34
N ALA A 202 27.27 8.23 2.37
CA ALA A 202 27.53 6.86 1.95
C ALA A 202 27.64 5.85 3.12
N ARG A 203 26.89 6.03 4.20
CA ARG A 203 26.86 5.07 5.31
C ARG A 203 26.21 3.77 4.85
N PHE A 204 26.72 2.65 5.35
CA PHE A 204 26.20 1.35 4.96
C PHE A 204 24.78 1.13 5.50
N GLU A 205 23.86 0.76 4.62
CA GLU A 205 22.46 0.54 4.95
C GLU A 205 22.24 -0.88 5.51
N GLN A 206 22.72 -1.12 6.75
CA GLN A 206 22.71 -2.44 7.36
C GLN A 206 21.31 -3.05 7.53
N VAL A 207 20.23 -2.24 7.64
CA VAL A 207 18.85 -2.72 7.72
C VAL A 207 18.48 -3.52 6.46
N ARG A 208 18.83 -3.04 5.29
CA ARG A 208 18.56 -3.75 4.02
C ARG A 208 19.44 -5.00 3.90
N ALA A 209 20.68 -4.91 4.35
CA ALA A 209 21.64 -6.01 4.26
C ALA A 209 21.24 -7.18 5.17
N PHE A 210 20.91 -6.94 6.45
CA PHE A 210 20.57 -8.05 7.35
C PHE A 210 19.29 -8.79 6.89
N GLN A 211 18.33 -8.07 6.31
CA GLN A 211 17.12 -8.68 5.75
C GLN A 211 17.45 -9.64 4.61
N SER A 212 18.30 -9.20 3.65
CA SER A 212 18.69 -10.01 2.50
C SER A 212 19.53 -11.22 2.90
N LEU A 213 20.53 -11.01 3.73
CA LEU A 213 21.41 -12.07 4.22
C LEU A 213 20.67 -13.11 5.07
N SER A 214 19.71 -12.68 5.90
CA SER A 214 18.85 -13.59 6.66
C SER A 214 17.91 -14.42 5.79
N LEU A 215 17.57 -13.92 4.59
CA LEU A 215 16.80 -14.63 3.57
C LEU A 215 17.69 -15.49 2.64
N ALA A 216 18.93 -15.75 3.02
CA ALA A 216 19.91 -16.50 2.23
C ALA A 216 20.11 -15.92 0.80
N THR A 217 20.12 -14.59 0.69
CA THR A 217 20.39 -13.87 -0.56
C THR A 217 21.58 -12.94 -0.34
N PRO A 218 22.69 -13.13 -1.08
CA PRO A 218 23.89 -12.32 -0.92
C PRO A 218 23.64 -10.86 -1.25
N VAL A 219 24.44 -9.99 -0.67
CA VAL A 219 24.42 -8.54 -0.91
C VAL A 219 25.66 -8.15 -1.70
N VAL A 220 25.45 -7.48 -2.83
CA VAL A 220 26.52 -6.81 -3.59
C VAL A 220 26.35 -5.31 -3.34
N SER A 221 27.32 -4.69 -2.69
CA SER A 221 27.25 -3.31 -2.24
C SER A 221 28.34 -2.43 -2.79
N GLU A 222 27.94 -1.23 -3.19
CA GLU A 222 28.88 -0.16 -3.46
C GLU A 222 29.65 0.22 -2.18
N ARG A 223 30.97 0.43 -2.33
CA ARG A 223 31.87 0.97 -1.31
C ARG A 223 32.40 2.33 -1.75
N HIS A 224 32.20 3.33 -0.93
CA HIS A 224 32.77 4.65 -1.09
C HIS A 224 33.83 4.88 0.02
N ILE A 225 34.73 5.84 -0.16
CA ILE A 225 35.75 6.18 0.85
C ILE A 225 35.14 6.50 2.23
N ASN A 226 33.91 7.00 2.25
CA ASN A 226 33.14 7.31 3.48
C ASN A 226 32.29 6.16 3.98
N THR A 227 32.30 4.99 3.32
CA THR A 227 31.46 3.87 3.72
C THR A 227 32.05 3.21 4.95
N SER A 228 31.35 3.35 6.10
CA SER A 228 31.63 2.60 7.31
C SER A 228 30.62 1.46 7.45
N ALA A 229 31.11 0.25 7.59
CA ALA A 229 30.32 -0.94 7.89
C ALA A 229 30.90 -1.59 9.14
N SER A 230 30.06 -2.27 9.94
CA SER A 230 30.57 -3.09 11.03
C SER A 230 31.42 -4.24 10.46
N PRO A 231 32.40 -4.77 11.23
CA PRO A 231 33.25 -5.87 10.78
C PRO A 231 32.49 -7.08 10.26
N VAL A 232 31.32 -7.32 10.83
CA VAL A 232 30.40 -8.39 10.45
C VAL A 232 29.91 -8.23 9.01
N PHE A 233 29.35 -7.08 8.69
CA PHE A 233 28.89 -6.82 7.32
C PHE A 233 30.06 -6.70 6.34
N ASP A 234 31.19 -6.21 6.82
CA ASP A 234 32.40 -6.11 6.00
C ASP A 234 32.82 -7.47 5.41
N ALA A 235 32.71 -8.53 6.22
CA ALA A 235 33.04 -9.89 5.82
C ALA A 235 31.92 -10.63 5.05
N CYS A 236 30.66 -10.23 5.22
CA CYS A 236 29.50 -10.94 4.68
C CYS A 236 28.92 -10.34 3.40
N VAL A 237 29.49 -9.23 2.90
CA VAL A 237 29.02 -8.49 1.73
C VAL A 237 30.08 -8.51 0.62
N THR A 238 29.67 -8.67 -0.60
CA THR A 238 30.54 -8.48 -1.77
C THR A 238 30.60 -6.99 -2.09
N TRP A 239 31.77 -6.39 -1.96
CA TRP A 239 31.99 -4.96 -2.15
C TRP A 239 32.53 -4.64 -3.55
N PHE A 240 32.14 -3.48 -4.08
CA PHE A 240 32.77 -2.90 -5.25
C PHE A 240 32.93 -1.39 -5.11
N GLU A 241 34.02 -0.86 -5.61
CA GLU A 241 34.23 0.57 -5.79
C GLU A 241 33.71 1.00 -7.18
N ASP A 242 33.39 2.28 -7.36
CA ASP A 242 32.85 2.78 -8.65
C ASP A 242 33.71 2.42 -9.86
N ALA A 243 35.07 2.41 -9.71
CA ALA A 243 35.99 2.02 -10.75
C ALA A 243 36.01 0.51 -11.10
N GLN A 244 35.45 -0.33 -10.21
CA GLN A 244 35.43 -1.79 -10.37
C GLN A 244 34.07 -2.29 -10.87
N LEU A 245 33.06 -1.40 -11.01
CA LEU A 245 31.68 -1.76 -11.29
C LEU A 245 31.54 -2.65 -12.52
N GLU A 246 32.08 -2.20 -13.68
CA GLU A 246 31.97 -2.96 -14.92
C GLU A 246 32.70 -4.31 -14.82
N ALA A 247 33.91 -4.32 -14.28
CA ALA A 247 34.73 -5.54 -14.17
C ALA A 247 33.99 -6.59 -13.29
N LEU A 248 33.45 -6.18 -12.15
CA LEU A 248 32.67 -7.09 -11.29
C LEU A 248 31.49 -7.71 -12.04
N PHE A 249 30.67 -6.89 -12.69
CA PHE A 249 29.42 -7.39 -13.28
C PHE A 249 29.61 -8.07 -14.64
N GLU A 250 30.67 -7.77 -15.40
CA GLU A 250 30.99 -8.49 -16.64
C GLU A 250 31.69 -9.81 -16.40
N GLN A 251 32.62 -9.88 -15.43
CA GLN A 251 33.60 -10.97 -15.34
C GLN A 251 33.39 -11.86 -14.11
N GLU A 252 32.92 -11.32 -12.97
CA GLU A 252 32.90 -12.04 -11.71
C GLU A 252 31.50 -12.44 -11.27
N PHE A 253 30.53 -11.54 -11.40
CA PHE A 253 29.15 -11.78 -10.95
C PHE A 253 28.52 -12.96 -11.70
N ASP A 254 27.78 -13.80 -10.96
CA ASP A 254 27.06 -14.99 -11.47
C ASP A 254 27.99 -16.08 -12.04
N THR A 255 29.27 -16.11 -11.63
CA THR A 255 30.19 -17.20 -11.88
C THR A 255 30.17 -18.24 -10.77
N PRO A 256 30.64 -19.49 -11.01
CA PRO A 256 30.75 -20.49 -9.94
C PRO A 256 31.55 -19.99 -8.73
N LEU A 257 32.62 -19.21 -8.96
CA LEU A 257 33.41 -18.63 -7.89
C LEU A 257 32.62 -17.60 -7.07
N PHE A 258 31.85 -16.74 -7.74
CA PHE A 258 30.94 -15.80 -7.06
C PHE A 258 29.96 -16.52 -6.15
N HIS A 259 29.30 -17.59 -6.64
CA HIS A 259 28.35 -18.37 -5.87
C HIS A 259 29.00 -19.10 -4.70
N ASP A 260 30.23 -19.59 -4.84
CA ASP A 260 30.97 -20.22 -3.75
C ASP A 260 31.30 -19.21 -2.64
N VAL A 261 31.79 -18.03 -3.01
CA VAL A 261 32.06 -16.92 -2.06
C VAL A 261 30.77 -16.48 -1.40
N ALA A 262 29.70 -16.29 -2.15
CA ALA A 262 28.40 -15.90 -1.62
C ALA A 262 27.85 -16.91 -0.60
N ARG A 263 27.96 -18.22 -0.86
CA ARG A 263 27.58 -19.27 0.10
C ARG A 263 28.40 -19.21 1.40
N GLN A 264 29.70 -18.93 1.29
CA GLN A 264 30.55 -18.77 2.48
C GLN A 264 30.15 -17.54 3.28
N GLN A 265 29.86 -16.40 2.62
CA GLN A 265 29.39 -15.18 3.27
C GLN A 265 28.04 -15.36 3.96
N LEU A 266 27.09 -16.06 3.31
CA LEU A 266 25.80 -16.39 3.90
C LEU A 266 25.94 -17.30 5.11
N ALA A 267 26.74 -18.36 5.02
CA ALA A 267 27.03 -19.24 6.15
C ALA A 267 27.71 -18.52 7.31
N LEU A 268 28.59 -17.57 7.02
CA LEU A 268 29.20 -16.72 8.05
C LEU A 268 28.15 -15.86 8.72
N PHE A 269 27.25 -15.21 7.93
CA PHE A 269 26.19 -14.35 8.48
C PHE A 269 25.19 -15.11 9.35
N GLU A 270 24.88 -16.36 9.04
CA GLU A 270 24.02 -17.22 9.89
C GLU A 270 24.58 -17.40 11.32
N THR A 271 25.88 -17.23 11.53
CA THR A 271 26.50 -17.29 12.87
C THR A 271 26.54 -15.96 13.59
N VAL A 272 26.11 -14.88 12.95
CA VAL A 272 26.19 -13.53 13.52
C VAL A 272 25.06 -13.30 14.50
N ASP A 273 25.42 -13.13 15.75
CA ASP A 273 24.50 -12.89 16.85
C ASP A 273 25.00 -11.77 17.78
N PRO A 274 24.51 -10.55 17.66
CA PRO A 274 24.93 -9.40 18.48
C PRO A 274 24.26 -9.37 19.86
N ILE A 275 23.93 -10.52 20.45
CA ILE A 275 23.14 -10.60 21.67
C ILE A 275 23.82 -9.88 22.88
N GLU A 276 25.15 -9.81 22.91
CA GLU A 276 25.89 -9.09 23.97
C GLU A 276 25.65 -7.58 23.87
N GLU A 277 25.61 -7.01 22.64
CA GLU A 277 25.24 -5.60 22.41
C GLU A 277 23.84 -5.30 22.96
N TYR A 278 22.87 -6.23 22.75
CA TYR A 278 21.51 -6.08 23.26
C TYR A 278 21.41 -6.29 24.78
N ALA A 279 22.32 -7.07 25.41
CA ALA A 279 22.40 -7.17 26.83
C ALA A 279 22.91 -5.85 27.47
N ASP A 280 23.93 -5.25 26.87
CA ASP A 280 24.43 -3.92 27.26
C ASP A 280 23.35 -2.84 27.04
N LEU A 281 22.61 -2.92 25.95
CA LEU A 281 21.49 -2.02 25.67
C LEU A 281 20.35 -2.17 26.68
N ALA A 282 20.09 -3.39 27.18
CA ALA A 282 19.11 -3.63 28.22
C ALA A 282 19.55 -3.01 29.56
N ALA A 283 20.84 -3.11 29.88
CA ALA A 283 21.42 -2.47 31.06
C ALA A 283 21.37 -0.93 30.95
N PHE A 284 21.68 -0.39 29.79
CA PHE A 284 21.54 1.04 29.47
C PHE A 284 20.07 1.51 29.63
N ALA A 285 19.11 0.77 29.10
CA ALA A 285 17.70 1.08 29.27
C ALA A 285 17.24 1.08 30.73
N ALA A 286 17.75 0.16 31.54
CA ALA A 286 17.48 0.16 32.99
C ALA A 286 18.03 1.41 33.67
N GLY A 287 19.19 1.89 33.26
CA GLY A 287 19.75 3.17 33.75
C GLY A 287 18.87 4.36 33.38
N VAL A 288 18.39 4.40 32.13
CA VAL A 288 17.47 5.43 31.65
C VAL A 288 16.15 5.41 32.44
N TRP A 289 15.60 4.22 32.68
CA TRP A 289 14.40 4.04 33.49
C TRP A 289 14.56 4.61 34.92
N ASN A 290 15.62 4.23 35.60
CA ASN A 290 15.86 4.68 36.96
C ASN A 290 16.03 6.22 37.05
N ALA A 291 16.80 6.79 36.11
CA ALA A 291 16.99 8.23 36.04
C ALA A 291 15.66 8.99 35.76
N HIS A 292 14.80 8.40 34.94
CA HIS A 292 13.49 8.99 34.63
C HIS A 292 12.56 8.95 35.85
N GLN A 293 12.50 7.82 36.57
CA GLN A 293 11.67 7.68 37.76
C GLN A 293 12.08 8.63 38.89
N ASP A 294 13.38 8.95 39.01
CA ASP A 294 13.88 9.90 40.00
C ASP A 294 13.55 11.37 39.70
N MET A 295 13.33 11.71 38.44
CA MET A 295 13.18 13.10 37.97
C MET A 295 11.75 13.54 37.69
N LEU A 296 10.82 12.63 37.41
CA LEU A 296 9.49 12.96 36.91
C LEU A 296 8.39 12.35 37.80
N PRO A 297 7.26 13.08 37.95
CA PRO A 297 6.11 12.50 38.64
C PRO A 297 5.61 11.27 37.87
N PRO A 298 5.14 10.23 38.53
CA PRO A 298 4.63 9.04 37.88
C PRO A 298 3.45 9.43 36.97
N HIS A 299 3.52 9.01 35.73
CA HIS A 299 2.43 9.15 34.76
C HIS A 299 1.64 7.83 34.71
N ASP A 300 0.34 7.89 34.95
CA ASP A 300 -0.48 6.70 35.21
C ASP A 300 -1.17 6.14 33.94
N SER A 301 -0.81 6.60 32.74
CA SER A 301 -1.52 6.19 31.53
C SER A 301 -0.63 6.11 30.28
N ASP A 302 -0.91 5.11 29.47
CA ASP A 302 -0.36 4.96 28.13
C ASP A 302 -0.86 6.07 27.21
N ILE A 303 -0.02 6.55 26.27
CA ILE A 303 -0.36 7.62 25.34
C ILE A 303 -0.26 7.12 23.90
N HIS A 304 -1.31 7.39 23.12
CA HIS A 304 -1.28 7.28 21.68
C HIS A 304 -0.68 8.53 21.04
N VAL A 305 0.42 8.35 20.32
CA VAL A 305 1.17 9.43 19.61
C VAL A 305 0.76 9.57 18.13
N GLY A 306 -0.26 8.87 17.71
CA GLY A 306 -0.80 8.84 16.36
C GLY A 306 -2.05 7.98 16.28
N PRO A 307 -2.51 7.62 15.06
CA PRO A 307 -3.67 6.78 14.91
C PRO A 307 -3.46 5.42 15.59
N ARG A 308 -4.52 4.88 16.17
CA ARG A 308 -4.51 3.51 16.70
C ARG A 308 -4.37 2.54 15.53
N MET A 309 -3.42 1.65 15.65
CA MET A 309 -3.10 0.65 14.62
C MET A 309 -3.01 -0.73 15.27
N PRO A 310 -3.17 -1.82 14.50
CA PRO A 310 -3.04 -3.17 15.01
C PRO A 310 -1.63 -3.39 15.59
N LEU A 311 -1.55 -4.28 16.56
CA LEU A 311 -0.27 -4.70 17.13
C LEU A 311 0.54 -5.43 16.05
N PRO A 312 1.80 -5.04 15.82
CA PRO A 312 2.65 -5.81 14.94
C PRO A 312 2.93 -7.20 15.53
N TRP A 313 3.02 -8.18 14.62
CA TRP A 313 3.51 -9.50 15.03
C TRP A 313 4.92 -9.40 15.62
N VAL A 314 5.19 -10.19 16.64
CA VAL A 314 6.52 -10.25 17.28
C VAL A 314 7.03 -11.68 17.17
N PRO A 315 8.25 -11.90 16.63
CA PRO A 315 8.81 -13.23 16.48
C PRO A 315 8.83 -14.00 17.81
N SER A 316 8.40 -15.25 17.78
CA SER A 316 8.51 -16.14 18.92
C SER A 316 9.97 -16.53 19.14
N VAL A 317 10.38 -16.64 20.39
CA VAL A 317 11.71 -17.13 20.73
C VAL A 317 11.61 -18.62 21.03
N SER A 318 12.24 -19.47 20.17
CA SER A 318 12.33 -20.89 20.45
C SER A 318 13.21 -21.14 21.69
N ARG A 319 12.93 -22.25 22.41
CA ARG A 319 13.72 -22.60 23.61
C ARG A 319 15.21 -22.78 23.30
N ALA A 320 15.56 -23.16 22.07
CA ALA A 320 16.94 -23.29 21.60
C ALA A 320 17.64 -21.93 21.36
N ALA A 321 16.86 -20.88 21.11
CA ALA A 321 17.38 -19.53 20.88
C ALA A 321 17.53 -18.70 22.17
N MET A 322 17.07 -19.25 23.31
CA MET A 322 17.23 -18.61 24.62
C MET A 322 18.67 -18.72 25.12
N ILE A 323 19.14 -17.69 25.82
CA ILE A 323 20.45 -17.74 26.47
C ILE A 323 20.38 -18.74 27.64
N PRO A 324 21.29 -19.72 27.70
CA PRO A 324 21.33 -20.68 28.82
C PRO A 324 21.46 -20.01 30.19
N GLY A 325 20.60 -20.38 31.15
CA GLY A 325 20.65 -19.89 32.52
C GLY A 325 19.82 -18.66 32.83
N ILE A 326 19.14 -18.06 31.87
CA ILE A 326 18.18 -16.97 32.09
C ILE A 326 16.80 -17.59 32.33
N PRO A 327 16.14 -17.37 33.49
CA PRO A 327 14.77 -17.82 33.70
C PRO A 327 13.81 -17.07 32.77
N LEU A 328 12.85 -17.77 32.16
CA LEU A 328 11.74 -17.15 31.46
C LEU A 328 11.04 -16.18 32.43
N ALA A 329 10.88 -14.95 32.07
CA ALA A 329 9.90 -14.09 32.72
C ALA A 329 8.54 -14.79 32.61
N GLU A 330 7.88 -15.07 33.72
CA GLU A 330 6.55 -15.67 33.74
C GLU A 330 5.63 -14.74 32.93
N ASP A 331 5.25 -15.25 31.78
CA ASP A 331 4.28 -14.58 30.91
C ASP A 331 2.91 -14.81 31.59
N HIS A 332 2.43 -13.79 32.30
CA HIS A 332 1.04 -13.71 32.72
C HIS A 332 0.16 -13.30 31.54
N GLY A 333 0.37 -13.95 30.41
CA GLY A 333 -0.56 -13.95 29.28
C GLY A 333 -1.64 -15.01 29.51
N PRO A 334 -2.81 -14.86 28.89
CA PRO A 334 -3.96 -15.68 29.19
C PRO A 334 -3.69 -17.17 28.94
N ALA A 335 -4.33 -17.98 29.78
CA ALA A 335 -4.16 -19.40 30.02
C ALA A 335 -4.01 -20.24 28.74
N LYS A 336 -3.12 -21.26 28.87
CA LYS A 336 -2.95 -22.42 28.00
C LYS A 336 -4.25 -22.86 27.31
N ALA A 337 -4.32 -22.68 25.98
CA ALA A 337 -5.27 -23.40 25.19
C ALA A 337 -4.90 -24.89 25.20
N CYS A 338 -5.75 -25.67 25.82
CA CYS A 338 -5.70 -27.12 25.85
C CYS A 338 -5.83 -27.67 24.42
N ARG A 339 -4.79 -28.33 23.92
CA ARG A 339 -4.90 -29.19 22.76
C ARG A 339 -5.74 -30.42 23.15
N THR A 340 -6.99 -30.47 22.77
CA THR A 340 -7.72 -31.72 22.62
C THR A 340 -8.05 -31.88 21.15
N ALA A 341 -7.75 -33.10 20.70
CA ALA A 341 -7.85 -33.56 19.35
C ALA A 341 -9.26 -33.53 18.78
N SER A 342 -9.29 -33.29 17.48
CA SER A 342 -10.18 -33.87 16.47
C SER A 342 -11.67 -33.99 16.80
N ASP A 343 -12.47 -33.24 16.02
CA ASP A 343 -13.50 -33.96 15.26
C ASP A 343 -13.73 -33.28 13.91
N SER A 344 -13.58 -34.11 12.92
CA SER A 344 -13.72 -33.83 11.50
C SER A 344 -15.18 -33.54 11.16
N CYS A 345 -15.43 -32.39 10.55
CA CYS A 345 -16.52 -32.25 9.61
C CYS A 345 -15.92 -31.86 8.26
N HIS A 346 -15.65 -32.90 7.47
CA HIS A 346 -15.41 -32.76 6.05
C HIS A 346 -16.70 -32.29 5.39
N HIS A 347 -16.69 -31.09 4.85
CA HIS A 347 -17.42 -30.80 3.64
C HIS A 347 -16.38 -30.68 2.54
N ASP A 348 -16.31 -31.74 1.75
CA ASP A 348 -15.61 -31.81 0.48
C ASP A 348 -16.13 -30.68 -0.43
N VAL A 349 -15.37 -29.61 -0.52
CA VAL A 349 -15.41 -28.71 -1.67
C VAL A 349 -14.25 -29.16 -2.53
N ASN A 350 -14.58 -29.78 -3.66
CA ASN A 350 -13.63 -30.20 -4.68
C ASN A 350 -12.53 -29.16 -4.90
N ASP A 351 -11.31 -29.52 -4.54
CA ASP A 351 -10.07 -28.87 -4.97
C ASP A 351 -9.89 -29.12 -6.47
N ALA A 352 -10.58 -28.33 -7.31
CA ALA A 352 -10.25 -28.22 -8.71
C ALA A 352 -9.09 -27.24 -8.85
N GLU A 353 -8.00 -27.72 -9.40
CA GLU A 353 -6.74 -27.06 -9.73
C GLU A 353 -6.86 -25.57 -10.03
N HIS A 354 -6.58 -24.73 -9.01
CA HIS A 354 -6.36 -23.29 -9.18
C HIS A 354 -4.86 -23.04 -9.19
N PRO A 355 -4.36 -22.12 -10.02
CA PRO A 355 -2.95 -21.77 -10.00
C PRO A 355 -2.58 -21.22 -8.60
N ALA A 356 -1.63 -21.87 -7.97
CA ALA A 356 -1.18 -21.64 -6.59
C ALA A 356 -0.87 -20.18 -6.14
N PRO A 357 -0.54 -19.22 -7.02
CA PRO A 357 -0.20 -17.84 -6.60
C PRO A 357 -1.37 -17.01 -6.10
N LEU A 358 -2.63 -17.37 -6.43
CA LEU A 358 -3.81 -16.53 -6.12
C LEU A 358 -4.32 -16.67 -4.67
N PHE A 359 -3.84 -17.67 -3.90
CA PHE A 359 -4.48 -18.07 -2.64
C PHE A 359 -3.72 -17.71 -1.36
N GLN A 360 -2.46 -17.30 -1.42
CA GLN A 360 -1.63 -17.00 -0.25
C GLN A 360 -1.26 -15.52 -0.13
N MET A 361 -2.22 -14.63 -0.35
CA MET A 361 -1.97 -13.21 -0.14
C MET A 361 -2.06 -12.86 1.34
N LEU A 362 -1.02 -12.19 1.84
CA LEU A 362 -0.93 -11.73 3.24
C LEU A 362 -1.02 -12.86 4.29
N PRO A 363 -0.19 -13.93 4.19
CA PRO A 363 -0.22 -15.03 5.17
C PRO A 363 0.00 -14.50 6.60
N ASP A 364 0.96 -13.60 6.82
CA ASP A 364 1.25 -13.02 8.13
C ASP A 364 0.05 -12.27 8.73
N VAL A 365 -0.72 -11.56 7.88
CA VAL A 365 -1.96 -10.89 8.30
C VAL A 365 -3.02 -11.92 8.65
N CYS A 366 -3.11 -13.00 7.89
CA CYS A 366 -4.02 -14.10 8.16
C CYS A 366 -3.74 -14.76 9.51
N ASP A 367 -2.48 -15.09 9.79
CA ASP A 367 -2.06 -15.71 11.04
C ASP A 367 -2.28 -14.78 12.23
N GLN A 368 -1.99 -13.49 12.06
CA GLN A 368 -2.29 -12.48 13.08
C GLN A 368 -3.78 -12.37 13.37
N VAL A 369 -4.62 -12.37 12.33
CA VAL A 369 -6.09 -12.32 12.52
C VAL A 369 -6.58 -13.57 13.23
N ASP A 370 -6.09 -14.77 12.88
CA ASP A 370 -6.45 -16.04 13.55
C ASP A 370 -6.05 -16.03 15.02
N GLN A 371 -4.84 -15.55 15.34
CA GLN A 371 -4.39 -15.38 16.72
C GLN A 371 -5.32 -14.44 17.50
N LEU A 372 -5.63 -13.26 16.95
CA LEU A 372 -6.48 -12.26 17.60
C LEU A 372 -7.92 -12.73 17.77
N LEU A 373 -8.43 -13.55 16.85
CA LEU A 373 -9.73 -14.21 17.00
C LEU A 373 -9.71 -15.25 18.14
N GLY A 374 -8.62 -16.02 18.25
CA GLY A 374 -8.41 -16.94 19.37
C GLY A 374 -8.27 -16.26 20.73
N GLU A 375 -7.75 -15.04 20.75
CA GLU A 375 -7.62 -14.18 21.94
C GLU A 375 -8.87 -13.34 22.24
N GLU A 376 -9.94 -13.55 21.51
CA GLU A 376 -11.21 -12.81 21.64
C GLU A 376 -11.09 -11.28 21.40
N GLN A 377 -10.19 -10.87 20.52
CA GLN A 377 -9.90 -9.45 20.22
C GLN A 377 -10.39 -9.04 18.81
N PRO A 378 -11.70 -9.03 18.52
CA PRO A 378 -12.23 -8.79 17.18
C PRO A 378 -11.92 -7.39 16.65
N GLU A 379 -11.83 -6.37 17.50
CA GLU A 379 -11.43 -5.02 17.10
C GLU A 379 -10.01 -5.01 16.50
N LEU A 380 -9.06 -5.67 17.16
CA LEU A 380 -7.69 -5.73 16.67
C LEU A 380 -7.58 -6.59 15.41
N ALA A 381 -8.39 -7.64 15.30
CA ALA A 381 -8.47 -8.46 14.08
C ALA A 381 -8.92 -7.61 12.88
N LEU A 382 -9.96 -6.79 13.02
CA LEU A 382 -10.42 -5.86 11.99
C LEU A 382 -9.33 -4.84 11.61
N LEU A 383 -8.69 -4.23 12.60
CA LEU A 383 -7.60 -3.28 12.38
C LEU A 383 -6.41 -3.92 11.65
N SER A 384 -6.07 -5.16 11.99
CA SER A 384 -5.01 -5.94 11.33
C SER A 384 -5.30 -6.14 9.84
N MET A 385 -6.54 -6.51 9.51
CA MET A 385 -6.98 -6.64 8.11
C MET A 385 -6.88 -5.32 7.35
N VAL A 386 -7.43 -4.24 7.92
CA VAL A 386 -7.39 -2.90 7.30
C VAL A 386 -5.95 -2.47 7.03
N HIS A 387 -5.06 -2.64 8.00
CA HIS A 387 -3.66 -2.24 7.87
C HIS A 387 -2.91 -3.10 6.85
N GLY A 388 -3.03 -4.41 6.95
CA GLY A 388 -2.35 -5.35 6.05
C GLY A 388 -2.75 -5.11 4.59
N ILE A 389 -4.04 -4.97 4.32
CA ILE A 389 -4.51 -4.69 2.95
C ILE A 389 -4.09 -3.29 2.49
N THR A 390 -4.12 -2.27 3.37
CA THR A 390 -3.65 -0.93 3.01
C THR A 390 -2.18 -0.94 2.59
N SER A 391 -1.33 -1.63 3.32
CA SER A 391 0.10 -1.78 2.98
C SER A 391 0.30 -2.52 1.66
N HIS A 392 -0.53 -3.53 1.39
CA HIS A 392 -0.49 -4.31 0.16
C HIS A 392 -1.01 -3.54 -1.06
N PHE A 393 -2.05 -2.73 -0.88
CA PHE A 393 -2.70 -1.94 -1.93
C PHE A 393 -1.74 -0.98 -2.66
N TYR A 394 -0.72 -0.47 -1.97
CA TYR A 394 0.26 0.45 -2.55
C TYR A 394 1.45 -0.26 -3.20
N GLN A 395 1.46 -1.59 -3.26
CA GLN A 395 2.51 -2.32 -3.94
C GLN A 395 2.32 -2.26 -5.46
N PRO A 396 3.38 -1.94 -6.24
CA PRO A 396 3.27 -1.86 -7.68
C PRO A 396 2.95 -3.23 -8.30
N GLY A 397 2.12 -3.23 -9.34
CA GLY A 397 1.82 -4.44 -10.10
C GLY A 397 0.98 -5.47 -9.35
N ILE A 398 0.48 -5.16 -8.14
CA ILE A 398 -0.26 -6.15 -7.33
C ILE A 398 -1.47 -6.71 -8.06
N ALA A 399 -2.22 -5.88 -8.77
CA ALA A 399 -3.42 -6.30 -9.50
C ALA A 399 -3.11 -7.15 -10.74
N GLU A 400 -1.87 -7.18 -11.21
CA GLU A 400 -1.45 -8.09 -12.27
C GLU A 400 -1.42 -9.55 -11.81
N HIS A 401 -1.30 -9.75 -10.50
CA HIS A 401 -1.15 -11.07 -9.88
C HIS A 401 -2.31 -11.44 -8.95
N ALA A 402 -3.06 -10.44 -8.46
CA ALA A 402 -4.10 -10.66 -7.46
C ALA A 402 -5.18 -9.58 -7.51
N LEU A 403 -6.44 -10.02 -7.54
CA LEU A 403 -7.63 -9.16 -7.49
C LEU A 403 -8.50 -9.42 -6.26
N TYR A 404 -8.22 -10.47 -5.49
CA TYR A 404 -9.05 -10.95 -4.39
C TYR A 404 -8.24 -11.31 -3.16
N TYR A 405 -8.92 -11.40 -2.00
CA TYR A 405 -8.36 -11.83 -0.73
C TYR A 405 -9.13 -13.04 -0.14
N PRO A 406 -9.14 -14.23 -0.77
CA PRO A 406 -9.98 -15.36 -0.33
C PRO A 406 -9.70 -15.80 1.11
N ALA A 407 -8.44 -15.77 1.52
CA ALA A 407 -8.04 -16.13 2.87
C ALA A 407 -8.54 -15.14 3.92
N LEU A 408 -8.55 -13.85 3.61
CA LEU A 408 -9.12 -12.82 4.50
C LEU A 408 -10.64 -12.81 4.45
N ASP A 409 -11.27 -13.08 3.30
CA ASP A 409 -12.72 -13.20 3.19
C ASP A 409 -13.25 -14.34 4.09
N ARG A 410 -12.54 -15.47 4.22
CA ARG A 410 -12.91 -16.52 5.19
C ARG A 410 -12.88 -16.01 6.63
N ARG A 411 -11.96 -15.13 6.99
CA ARG A 411 -11.87 -14.51 8.32
C ARG A 411 -12.94 -13.44 8.54
N VAL A 412 -13.35 -12.77 7.48
CA VAL A 412 -14.54 -11.87 7.52
C VAL A 412 -15.80 -12.67 7.88
N LEU A 413 -15.97 -13.89 7.31
CA LEU A 413 -17.06 -14.79 7.69
C LEU A 413 -16.99 -15.16 9.17
N GLN A 414 -15.85 -15.58 9.68
CA GLN A 414 -15.65 -15.92 11.08
C GLN A 414 -15.97 -14.74 12.02
N LEU A 415 -15.57 -13.51 11.64
CA LEU A 415 -15.90 -12.29 12.38
C LEU A 415 -17.40 -11.98 12.34
N ALA A 416 -18.06 -12.17 11.20
CA ALA A 416 -19.49 -11.98 11.08
C ALA A 416 -20.27 -12.99 11.95
N ASP A 417 -19.87 -14.26 11.95
CA ASP A 417 -20.45 -15.31 12.81
C ASP A 417 -20.23 -15.02 14.30
N ARG A 418 -19.05 -14.48 14.63
CA ARG A 418 -18.76 -14.03 16.00
C ARG A 418 -19.67 -12.87 16.41
N LEU A 419 -19.82 -11.87 15.53
CA LEU A 419 -20.69 -10.72 15.79
C LEU A 419 -22.14 -11.17 16.02
N GLN A 420 -22.64 -12.10 15.23
CA GLN A 420 -23.99 -12.64 15.38
C GLN A 420 -24.20 -13.31 16.75
N ARG A 421 -23.20 -14.07 17.24
CA ARG A 421 -23.23 -14.68 18.59
C ARG A 421 -23.22 -13.60 19.67
N ASP A 422 -22.31 -12.63 19.61
CA ASP A 422 -22.20 -11.53 20.57
C ASP A 422 -23.50 -10.72 20.65
N MET A 423 -24.18 -10.49 19.52
CA MET A 423 -25.48 -9.80 19.47
C MET A 423 -26.62 -10.63 20.08
N ALA A 424 -26.61 -11.94 19.88
CA ALA A 424 -27.61 -12.84 20.47
C ALA A 424 -27.45 -12.89 22.00
N GLU A 425 -26.25 -12.97 22.52
CA GLU A 425 -25.93 -13.01 23.95
C GLU A 425 -26.26 -11.69 24.67
N THR A 426 -26.01 -10.56 24.02
CA THR A 426 -26.20 -9.23 24.62
C THR A 426 -27.60 -8.69 24.46
N GLY A 427 -28.50 -9.34 23.70
CA GLY A 427 -29.83 -8.83 23.36
C GLY A 427 -29.81 -7.52 22.56
N ALA A 428 -28.68 -7.16 21.96
CA ALA A 428 -28.42 -5.88 21.29
C ALA A 428 -29.34 -5.61 20.08
N ALA A 429 -30.04 -6.61 19.58
CA ALA A 429 -31.10 -6.44 18.55
C ALA A 429 -32.27 -5.55 19.01
N GLN A 430 -32.35 -5.24 20.30
CA GLN A 430 -33.43 -4.42 20.91
C GLN A 430 -33.02 -2.95 21.11
N ASP A 431 -31.81 -2.55 20.73
CA ASP A 431 -31.35 -1.17 20.89
C ASP A 431 -32.24 -0.18 20.12
N ALA A 432 -32.78 0.82 20.85
CA ALA A 432 -33.76 1.78 20.33
C ALA A 432 -33.20 2.86 19.39
N THR A 433 -31.94 2.80 19.07
CA THR A 433 -31.21 3.82 18.26
C THR A 433 -31.81 3.98 16.84
N TYR A 434 -32.42 2.93 16.30
CA TYR A 434 -33.05 2.96 14.98
C TYR A 434 -34.57 2.78 15.08
N PRO A 435 -35.36 3.43 14.23
CA PRO A 435 -36.80 3.31 14.23
C PRO A 435 -37.30 1.88 13.94
N ALA A 436 -38.51 1.56 14.39
CA ALA A 436 -39.14 0.24 14.19
C ALA A 436 -39.19 -0.20 12.70
N PRO A 437 -39.37 -1.51 12.42
CA PRO A 437 -39.35 -2.02 11.05
C PRO A 437 -40.38 -1.30 10.17
N VAL A 438 -39.95 -0.92 8.99
CA VAL A 438 -40.79 -0.33 7.92
C VAL A 438 -41.64 -1.46 7.34
N GLN A 439 -42.87 -1.16 6.86
CA GLN A 439 -43.66 -2.13 6.13
C GLN A 439 -42.89 -2.61 4.88
N ALA A 440 -43.06 -3.87 4.47
CA ALA A 440 -42.29 -4.49 3.40
C ALA A 440 -42.32 -3.72 2.06
N ALA A 441 -43.40 -2.92 1.81
CA ALA A 441 -43.48 -2.08 0.61
C ALA A 441 -42.52 -0.89 0.59
N ASP A 442 -42.03 -0.46 1.75
CA ASP A 442 -41.14 0.71 1.92
C ASP A 442 -39.71 0.31 2.32
N ALA A 443 -39.36 -0.97 2.17
CA ALA A 443 -38.06 -1.46 2.59
C ALA A 443 -36.93 -0.75 1.84
N PRO A 444 -35.88 -0.24 2.55
CA PRO A 444 -34.87 0.59 1.96
C PRO A 444 -33.84 -0.23 1.14
N THR A 445 -33.14 0.48 0.26
CA THR A 445 -31.87 0.03 -0.31
C THR A 445 -30.72 0.62 0.48
N LEU A 446 -29.84 -0.23 1.02
CA LEU A 446 -28.66 0.19 1.76
C LEU A 446 -27.46 0.31 0.82
N LEU A 447 -26.83 1.47 0.79
CA LEU A 447 -25.57 1.75 0.10
C LEU A 447 -24.49 1.87 1.15
N VAL A 448 -23.56 0.91 1.22
CA VAL A 448 -22.47 0.90 2.21
C VAL A 448 -21.18 1.36 1.54
N ALA A 449 -20.61 2.43 2.04
CA ALA A 449 -19.32 2.95 1.60
C ALA A 449 -18.41 3.25 2.81
N SER A 450 -17.11 3.27 2.61
CA SER A 450 -16.19 3.62 3.71
C SER A 450 -16.11 5.12 3.91
N GLU A 451 -15.89 5.83 2.80
CA GLU A 451 -15.72 7.30 2.75
C GLU A 451 -16.30 7.84 1.45
N VAL A 452 -16.48 9.15 1.39
CA VAL A 452 -16.80 9.89 0.17
C VAL A 452 -15.89 11.12 0.03
N TYR A 453 -15.63 11.52 -1.21
CA TYR A 453 -14.68 12.59 -1.53
C TYR A 453 -15.33 13.64 -2.43
N GLU A 454 -14.94 14.91 -2.27
CA GLU A 454 -15.43 16.00 -3.12
C GLU A 454 -15.05 15.78 -4.59
N VAL A 455 -13.88 15.20 -4.82
CA VAL A 455 -13.34 14.89 -6.15
C VAL A 455 -12.98 13.41 -6.22
N GLY A 456 -13.52 12.69 -7.21
CA GLY A 456 -13.22 11.28 -7.45
C GLY A 456 -14.36 10.50 -8.11
N GLY A 457 -14.02 9.43 -8.81
CA GLY A 457 -14.97 8.56 -9.52
C GLY A 457 -15.89 7.79 -8.58
N HIS A 458 -15.36 7.32 -7.46
CA HIS A 458 -16.08 6.54 -6.45
C HIS A 458 -17.36 7.24 -5.94
N THR A 459 -17.24 8.51 -5.51
CA THR A 459 -18.38 9.29 -5.02
C THR A 459 -19.45 9.47 -6.10
N ARG A 460 -19.03 9.63 -7.36
CA ARG A 460 -19.97 9.77 -8.48
C ARG A 460 -20.78 8.50 -8.76
N VAL A 461 -20.15 7.33 -8.62
CA VAL A 461 -20.89 6.05 -8.72
C VAL A 461 -21.93 5.93 -7.62
N LEU A 462 -21.57 6.32 -6.39
CA LEU A 462 -22.51 6.36 -5.26
C LEU A 462 -23.68 7.32 -5.50
N GLU A 463 -23.42 8.52 -6.03
CA GLU A 463 -24.48 9.48 -6.39
C GLU A 463 -25.47 8.88 -7.39
N GLU A 464 -24.97 8.24 -8.45
CA GLU A 464 -25.81 7.63 -9.47
C GLU A 464 -26.59 6.42 -8.93
N LEU A 465 -25.97 5.61 -8.07
CA LEU A 465 -26.68 4.52 -7.39
C LEU A 465 -27.79 5.08 -6.49
N ALA A 466 -27.47 6.05 -5.62
CA ALA A 466 -28.46 6.65 -4.72
C ALA A 466 -29.63 7.29 -5.47
N ALA A 467 -29.36 7.94 -6.60
CA ALA A 467 -30.41 8.57 -7.42
C ALA A 467 -31.33 7.56 -8.12
N ASN A 468 -30.90 6.31 -8.30
CA ASN A 468 -31.63 5.28 -9.05
C ASN A 468 -32.08 4.08 -8.19
N GLN A 469 -32.00 4.18 -6.85
CA GLN A 469 -32.52 3.16 -5.92
C GLN A 469 -33.75 3.68 -5.15
N PRO A 470 -34.69 2.79 -4.78
CA PRO A 470 -35.81 3.16 -3.92
C PRO A 470 -35.36 3.34 -2.47
N ASN A 471 -35.87 4.39 -1.82
CA ASN A 471 -35.61 4.69 -0.39
C ASN A 471 -34.12 4.49 0.02
N PRO A 472 -33.15 5.17 -0.62
CA PRO A 472 -31.76 4.90 -0.39
C PRO A 472 -31.31 5.35 1.02
N ILE A 473 -30.60 4.47 1.73
CA ILE A 473 -29.82 4.80 2.92
C ILE A 473 -28.36 4.76 2.52
N LEU A 474 -27.66 5.88 2.59
CA LEU A 474 -26.22 5.94 2.47
C LEU A 474 -25.59 5.80 3.85
N LEU A 475 -24.95 4.67 4.09
CA LEU A 475 -24.18 4.42 5.29
C LEU A 475 -22.69 4.53 5.00
N LEU A 476 -22.02 5.41 5.73
CA LEU A 476 -20.56 5.51 5.73
C LEU A 476 -20.02 4.79 6.96
N THR A 477 -19.16 3.78 6.76
CA THR A 477 -18.43 3.16 7.87
C THR A 477 -17.42 4.15 8.45
N ASN A 478 -17.09 5.22 7.70
CA ASN A 478 -16.21 6.29 8.12
C ASN A 478 -14.87 5.72 8.64
N LEU A 479 -14.27 4.87 7.82
CA LEU A 479 -13.11 4.03 8.19
C LEU A 479 -11.96 4.86 8.77
N TRP A 480 -11.72 6.04 8.20
CA TRP A 480 -10.64 6.95 8.57
C TRP A 480 -11.06 8.09 9.49
N GLY A 481 -12.33 8.15 9.91
CA GLY A 481 -12.83 9.21 10.80
C GLY A 481 -12.98 10.59 10.16
N ASN A 482 -12.98 10.68 8.82
CA ASN A 482 -13.07 11.98 8.12
C ASN A 482 -14.38 12.75 8.38
N PHE A 483 -15.40 12.07 8.89
CA PHE A 483 -16.74 12.60 9.18
C PHE A 483 -17.09 12.51 10.67
N ASP A 484 -16.13 12.38 11.58
CA ASP A 484 -16.41 12.27 13.03
C ASP A 484 -17.01 13.56 13.60
N ASP A 485 -16.58 14.72 13.10
CA ASP A 485 -17.19 16.00 13.51
C ASP A 485 -18.57 16.21 12.85
N PRO A 486 -19.67 16.14 13.62
CA PRO A 486 -21.01 16.29 13.08
C PRO A 486 -21.33 17.73 12.63
N THR A 487 -20.53 18.71 13.06
CA THR A 487 -20.69 20.13 12.73
C THR A 487 -19.84 20.59 11.55
N SER A 488 -19.04 19.68 10.96
CA SER A 488 -18.14 20.00 9.88
C SER A 488 -18.88 20.35 8.58
N LYS A 489 -18.31 21.27 7.80
CA LYS A 489 -18.80 21.62 6.45
C LYS A 489 -18.86 20.39 5.52
N LYS A 490 -18.09 19.34 5.80
CA LYS A 490 -18.12 18.07 5.06
C LYS A 490 -19.47 17.37 5.23
N ARG A 491 -20.10 17.44 6.43
CA ARG A 491 -21.44 16.85 6.67
C ARG A 491 -22.52 17.60 5.89
N ASP A 492 -22.45 18.92 5.79
CA ASP A 492 -23.40 19.72 5.01
C ASP A 492 -23.21 19.47 3.51
N TRP A 493 -21.98 19.39 3.05
CA TRP A 493 -21.65 19.00 1.69
C TRP A 493 -22.22 17.62 1.34
N LEU A 494 -22.10 16.64 2.26
CA LEU A 494 -22.63 15.30 2.08
C LEU A 494 -24.14 15.30 1.89
N ARG A 495 -24.89 16.06 2.73
CA ARG A 495 -26.35 16.20 2.59
C ARG A 495 -26.77 16.84 1.27
N GLN A 496 -26.04 17.84 0.83
CA GLN A 496 -26.30 18.49 -0.47
C GLN A 496 -26.04 17.54 -1.65
N ARG A 497 -25.07 16.65 -1.50
CA ARG A 497 -24.67 15.74 -2.56
C ARG A 497 -25.63 14.55 -2.74
N PHE A 498 -26.23 14.11 -1.66
CA PHE A 498 -27.17 12.98 -1.61
C PHE A 498 -28.55 13.41 -1.10
N PRO A 499 -29.26 14.31 -1.80
CA PRO A 499 -30.49 14.94 -1.29
C PRO A 499 -31.66 13.96 -1.10
N ASN A 500 -31.65 12.82 -1.78
CA ASN A 500 -32.70 11.81 -1.75
C ASN A 500 -32.35 10.62 -0.84
N ALA A 501 -31.19 10.62 -0.18
CA ALA A 501 -30.75 9.53 0.67
C ALA A 501 -30.85 9.90 2.16
N GLU A 502 -31.29 8.97 2.99
CA GLU A 502 -31.01 9.03 4.42
C GLU A 502 -29.51 8.79 4.63
N ILE A 503 -28.83 9.67 5.37
CA ILE A 503 -27.37 9.59 5.55
C ILE A 503 -27.07 9.18 6.98
N ILE A 504 -26.35 8.06 7.12
CA ILE A 504 -25.87 7.53 8.39
C ILE A 504 -24.33 7.48 8.32
N VAL A 505 -23.69 8.13 9.29
CA VAL A 505 -22.22 8.09 9.41
C VAL A 505 -21.86 7.46 10.73
N GLN A 506 -21.14 6.36 10.66
CA GLN A 506 -20.72 5.62 11.84
C GLN A 506 -19.52 6.29 12.51
N THR A 507 -19.45 6.17 13.83
CA THR A 507 -18.35 6.67 14.67
C THR A 507 -17.94 5.61 15.67
N GLY A 508 -16.75 5.72 16.24
CA GLY A 508 -16.24 4.78 17.23
C GLY A 508 -15.34 3.70 16.65
N LYS A 509 -15.17 2.60 17.37
CA LYS A 509 -14.31 1.47 17.01
C LYS A 509 -14.90 0.64 15.86
N LEU A 510 -14.08 -0.08 15.12
CA LEU A 510 -14.53 -0.88 13.97
C LEU A 510 -15.52 -1.97 14.35
N TRP A 511 -15.31 -2.63 15.49
CA TRP A 511 -16.24 -3.65 15.99
C TRP A 511 -17.59 -3.07 16.39
N ASP A 512 -17.61 -1.88 17.00
CA ASP A 512 -18.85 -1.17 17.33
C ASP A 512 -19.59 -0.71 16.07
N LYS A 513 -18.86 -0.25 15.05
CA LYS A 513 -19.42 0.10 13.72
C LYS A 513 -20.06 -1.11 13.06
N ALA A 514 -19.41 -2.29 13.08
CA ALA A 514 -19.98 -3.52 12.56
C ALA A 514 -21.29 -3.89 13.33
N ARG A 515 -21.30 -3.77 14.66
CA ARG A 515 -22.49 -4.00 15.48
C ARG A 515 -23.64 -3.02 15.18
N GLN A 516 -23.33 -1.72 15.03
CA GLN A 516 -24.30 -0.70 14.63
C GLN A 516 -24.91 -1.03 13.26
N LEU A 517 -24.10 -1.48 12.32
CA LEU A 517 -24.55 -1.85 10.98
C LEU A 517 -25.44 -3.09 11.00
N ALA A 518 -25.09 -4.12 11.77
CA ALA A 518 -25.91 -5.31 11.95
C ALA A 518 -27.25 -4.97 12.62
N THR A 519 -27.24 -4.08 13.62
CA THR A 519 -28.47 -3.57 14.28
C THR A 519 -29.35 -2.81 13.29
N LEU A 520 -28.75 -1.96 12.43
CA LEU A 520 -29.47 -1.26 11.37
C LEU A 520 -30.15 -2.26 10.41
N CYS A 521 -29.41 -3.26 9.94
CA CYS A 521 -29.94 -4.28 9.03
C CYS A 521 -31.10 -5.06 9.66
N SER A 522 -30.97 -5.46 10.92
CA SER A 522 -32.04 -6.15 11.67
C SER A 522 -33.32 -5.30 11.80
N ARG A 523 -33.17 -4.00 12.05
CA ARG A 523 -34.29 -3.07 12.27
C ARG A 523 -34.93 -2.57 10.98
N ARG A 524 -34.15 -2.20 9.99
CA ARG A 524 -34.60 -1.57 8.74
C ARG A 524 -34.91 -2.59 7.65
N GLN A 525 -34.41 -3.83 7.77
CA GLN A 525 -34.66 -4.96 6.87
C GLN A 525 -34.48 -4.55 5.39
N PRO A 526 -33.29 -4.07 4.97
CA PRO A 526 -33.07 -3.67 3.59
C PRO A 526 -33.30 -4.84 2.65
N THR A 527 -33.93 -4.57 1.49
CA THR A 527 -34.12 -5.59 0.45
C THR A 527 -32.89 -5.74 -0.46
N ARG A 528 -32.06 -4.71 -0.50
CA ARG A 528 -30.84 -4.66 -1.30
C ARG A 528 -29.72 -4.00 -0.51
N ILE A 529 -28.50 -4.52 -0.64
CA ILE A 529 -27.27 -3.94 -0.10
C ILE A 529 -26.28 -3.82 -1.24
N TRP A 530 -25.83 -2.60 -1.51
CA TRP A 530 -24.76 -2.31 -2.46
C TRP A 530 -23.51 -1.94 -1.68
N TYR A 531 -22.41 -2.63 -1.93
CA TYR A 531 -21.10 -2.35 -1.35
C TYR A 531 -20.26 -1.54 -2.33
N LEU A 532 -19.87 -0.35 -1.89
CA LEU A 532 -18.85 0.51 -2.50
C LEU A 532 -17.87 0.94 -1.40
N GLN A 533 -17.56 0.03 -0.51
CA GLN A 533 -16.56 0.24 0.53
C GLN A 533 -15.15 0.32 -0.07
N HIS A 534 -14.22 0.92 0.65
CA HIS A 534 -12.81 0.80 0.30
C HIS A 534 -12.37 -0.66 0.37
N HIS A 535 -11.47 -1.06 -0.51
CA HIS A 535 -11.06 -2.46 -0.72
C HIS A 535 -10.56 -3.16 0.55
N GLN A 536 -10.09 -2.39 1.53
CA GLN A 536 -9.58 -2.85 2.82
C GLN A 536 -10.61 -2.78 3.96
N ASP A 537 -11.86 -2.43 3.71
CA ASP A 537 -12.85 -2.24 4.77
C ASP A 537 -13.65 -3.53 5.05
N PRO A 538 -13.34 -4.27 6.13
CA PRO A 538 -14.09 -5.46 6.50
C PRO A 538 -15.41 -5.16 7.23
N VAL A 539 -15.59 -3.94 7.80
CA VAL A 539 -16.75 -3.56 8.60
C VAL A 539 -18.05 -3.68 7.81
N ALA A 540 -18.01 -3.26 6.53
CA ALA A 540 -19.15 -3.34 5.64
C ALA A 540 -19.73 -4.75 5.54
N PHE A 541 -18.87 -5.76 5.44
CA PHE A 541 -19.27 -7.15 5.31
C PHE A 541 -19.62 -7.77 6.67
N VAL A 542 -18.76 -7.61 7.68
CA VAL A 542 -18.99 -8.18 9.02
C VAL A 542 -20.35 -7.75 9.58
N GLY A 543 -20.74 -6.48 9.36
CA GLY A 543 -22.03 -5.97 9.85
C GLY A 543 -23.25 -6.37 9.01
N THR A 544 -23.07 -6.93 7.79
CA THR A 544 -24.21 -7.17 6.88
C THR A 544 -24.36 -8.60 6.37
N LEU A 545 -23.36 -9.47 6.55
CA LEU A 545 -23.40 -10.83 6.00
C LEU A 545 -24.63 -11.61 6.41
N HIS A 546 -25.09 -11.46 7.66
CA HIS A 546 -26.30 -12.11 8.20
C HIS A 546 -27.61 -11.37 7.92
N ALA A 547 -27.62 -10.33 7.04
CA ALA A 547 -28.85 -9.76 6.53
C ALA A 547 -29.41 -10.64 5.38
N ASP A 548 -29.96 -11.81 5.72
CA ASP A 548 -30.30 -12.89 4.76
C ASP A 548 -31.45 -12.51 3.82
N SER A 549 -32.32 -11.58 4.22
CA SER A 549 -33.41 -11.08 3.37
C SER A 549 -32.95 -10.14 2.25
N ALA A 550 -31.73 -9.61 2.33
CA ALA A 550 -31.21 -8.64 1.38
C ALA A 550 -30.42 -9.32 0.23
N ARG A 551 -30.68 -8.83 -0.99
CA ARG A 551 -29.75 -9.10 -2.11
C ARG A 551 -28.49 -8.25 -1.94
N LYS A 552 -27.34 -8.87 -2.03
CA LYS A 552 -26.04 -8.24 -1.78
C LYS A 552 -25.26 -8.13 -3.09
N MET A 553 -24.83 -6.92 -3.44
CA MET A 553 -24.07 -6.61 -4.66
C MET A 553 -22.80 -5.87 -4.29
N LEU A 554 -21.64 -6.44 -4.63
CA LEU A 554 -20.35 -5.78 -4.48
C LEU A 554 -19.93 -5.13 -5.79
N VAL A 555 -19.75 -3.82 -5.80
CA VAL A 555 -19.17 -3.09 -6.91
C VAL A 555 -17.65 -3.06 -6.74
N HIS A 556 -16.95 -3.84 -7.55
CA HIS A 556 -15.49 -3.86 -7.61
C HIS A 556 -15.00 -2.62 -8.37
N HIS A 557 -14.95 -1.49 -7.67
CA HIS A 557 -14.78 -0.16 -8.27
C HIS A 557 -13.34 0.29 -8.46
N GLY A 558 -12.39 -0.36 -7.83
CA GLY A 558 -10.96 -0.10 -8.02
C GLY A 558 -10.35 -1.17 -8.91
N ASP A 559 -10.72 -1.14 -10.14
CA ASP A 559 -10.50 -2.10 -11.23
C ASP A 559 -9.06 -2.59 -11.45
N HIS A 560 -8.11 -2.01 -10.76
CA HIS A 560 -6.70 -2.39 -10.79
C HIS A 560 -6.14 -2.66 -9.39
N ASN A 561 -7.02 -2.99 -8.42
CA ASN A 561 -6.61 -3.30 -7.04
C ASN A 561 -7.40 -4.49 -6.50
N PRO A 562 -6.75 -5.36 -5.71
CA PRO A 562 -7.47 -6.44 -5.03
C PRO A 562 -8.43 -5.89 -3.96
N SER A 563 -9.58 -6.56 -3.81
CA SER A 563 -10.64 -6.15 -2.89
C SER A 563 -11.09 -7.28 -1.98
N LEU A 564 -11.39 -6.94 -0.71
CA LEU A 564 -12.18 -7.78 0.18
C LEU A 564 -13.60 -7.94 -0.35
N GLY A 565 -14.21 -9.05 -0.01
CA GLY A 565 -15.62 -9.35 -0.28
C GLY A 565 -15.87 -10.07 -1.59
N CYS A 566 -14.90 -10.12 -2.50
CA CYS A 566 -15.09 -10.72 -3.82
C CYS A 566 -15.38 -12.22 -3.79
N THR A 567 -14.89 -12.93 -2.78
CA THR A 567 -15.08 -14.38 -2.62
C THR A 567 -16.08 -14.75 -1.52
N LEU A 568 -16.77 -13.77 -0.95
CA LEU A 568 -17.79 -14.01 0.07
C LEU A 568 -19.05 -14.64 -0.54
N PRO A 569 -19.61 -15.69 0.10
CA PRO A 569 -20.81 -16.35 -0.40
C PRO A 569 -22.05 -15.42 -0.35
N GLY A 570 -22.94 -15.60 -1.33
CA GLY A 570 -24.20 -14.87 -1.38
C GLY A 570 -24.07 -13.38 -1.78
N ILE A 571 -22.88 -12.95 -2.19
CA ILE A 571 -22.64 -11.60 -2.71
C ILE A 571 -22.45 -11.70 -4.24
N ARG A 572 -23.29 -10.98 -4.97
CA ARG A 572 -23.19 -10.84 -6.43
C ARG A 572 -22.05 -9.90 -6.78
N HIS A 573 -21.13 -10.34 -7.61
CA HIS A 573 -19.97 -9.55 -8.02
C HIS A 573 -20.34 -8.65 -9.22
N VAL A 574 -19.98 -7.37 -9.14
CA VAL A 574 -20.29 -6.37 -10.17
C VAL A 574 -19.03 -5.59 -10.50
N ASP A 575 -18.55 -5.68 -11.70
CA ASP A 575 -17.37 -4.95 -12.21
C ASP A 575 -17.76 -3.69 -12.95
N VAL A 576 -16.88 -2.72 -12.99
CA VAL A 576 -17.09 -1.43 -13.66
C VAL A 576 -16.51 -1.39 -15.08
N THR A 577 -15.73 -2.40 -15.47
CA THR A 577 -15.25 -2.61 -16.84
C THR A 577 -15.66 -3.98 -17.38
N GLU A 578 -15.84 -4.08 -18.70
CA GLU A 578 -16.15 -5.35 -19.33
C GLU A 578 -14.98 -6.36 -19.25
N SER A 579 -13.74 -5.88 -19.39
CA SER A 579 -12.55 -6.74 -19.29
C SER A 579 -12.41 -7.33 -17.89
N LEU A 580 -12.58 -6.52 -16.84
CA LEU A 580 -12.53 -7.02 -15.47
C LEU A 580 -13.67 -8.01 -15.20
N GLN A 581 -14.87 -7.75 -15.70
CA GLN A 581 -16.01 -8.66 -15.61
C GLN A 581 -15.69 -10.04 -16.21
N ARG A 582 -15.02 -10.08 -17.37
CA ARG A 582 -14.56 -11.36 -17.96
C ARG A 582 -13.53 -12.04 -17.07
N THR A 583 -12.53 -11.31 -16.59
CA THR A 583 -11.50 -11.82 -15.66
C THR A 583 -12.12 -12.34 -14.37
N CYS A 584 -12.99 -11.56 -13.72
CA CYS A 584 -13.64 -11.98 -12.49
C CYS A 584 -14.58 -13.17 -12.70
N SER A 585 -15.32 -13.21 -13.81
CA SER A 585 -16.17 -14.36 -14.11
C SER A 585 -15.36 -15.66 -14.29
N ALA A 586 -14.18 -15.56 -14.89
CA ALA A 586 -13.29 -16.70 -15.06
C ALA A 586 -12.67 -17.21 -13.76
N HIS A 587 -12.36 -16.30 -12.81
CA HIS A 587 -11.61 -16.63 -11.60
C HIS A 587 -12.46 -16.82 -10.34
N LEU A 588 -13.64 -16.23 -10.25
CA LEU A 588 -14.49 -16.33 -9.05
C LEU A 588 -15.48 -17.50 -9.06
N HIS A 589 -15.49 -18.34 -10.10
CA HIS A 589 -16.49 -19.42 -10.28
C HIS A 589 -17.95 -18.98 -10.17
N GLN A 590 -18.21 -17.69 -10.37
CA GLN A 590 -19.53 -17.09 -10.48
C GLN A 590 -19.55 -16.10 -11.62
N GLN A 591 -20.68 -15.97 -12.28
CA GLN A 591 -20.84 -14.97 -13.32
C GLN A 591 -20.85 -13.60 -12.67
N ALA A 592 -19.83 -12.78 -12.95
CA ALA A 592 -19.82 -11.37 -12.57
C ALA A 592 -20.70 -10.56 -13.55
N ASP A 593 -21.27 -9.48 -13.05
CA ASP A 593 -22.00 -8.51 -13.88
C ASP A 593 -21.11 -7.34 -14.27
N TRP A 594 -21.39 -6.73 -15.40
CA TRP A 594 -20.79 -5.47 -15.79
C TRP A 594 -21.80 -4.34 -15.60
N LEU A 595 -21.46 -3.34 -14.74
CA LEU A 595 -22.17 -2.09 -14.56
C LEU A 595 -21.31 -0.96 -15.16
N PRO A 596 -21.58 -0.51 -16.39
CA PRO A 596 -20.80 0.54 -17.01
C PRO A 596 -20.90 1.85 -16.22
N LEU A 597 -19.80 2.58 -16.10
CA LEU A 597 -19.83 3.90 -15.48
C LEU A 597 -20.66 4.86 -16.33
N TYR A 598 -21.55 5.60 -15.66
CA TYR A 598 -22.30 6.67 -16.30
C TYR A 598 -21.59 8.02 -16.10
N VAL A 599 -21.53 8.78 -17.18
CA VAL A 599 -21.11 10.18 -17.16
C VAL A 599 -22.14 11.02 -17.92
N LYS A 600 -22.68 12.07 -17.26
CA LYS A 600 -23.70 12.95 -17.84
C LYS A 600 -23.20 13.57 -19.15
N ASP A 601 -23.99 13.44 -20.21
CA ASP A 601 -23.70 14.06 -21.49
C ASP A 601 -23.85 15.58 -21.44
N LEU A 602 -22.74 16.29 -21.66
CA LEU A 602 -22.72 17.76 -21.76
C LEU A 602 -22.54 18.23 -23.23
N GLY A 603 -22.74 17.33 -24.16
CA GLY A 603 -22.70 17.58 -25.61
C GLY A 603 -21.32 17.41 -26.21
N ARG A 604 -21.29 16.99 -27.47
CA ARG A 604 -20.08 16.87 -28.29
C ARG A 604 -19.50 18.26 -28.59
N ARG A 605 -18.18 18.38 -28.70
CA ARG A 605 -17.52 19.57 -29.24
C ARG A 605 -17.63 19.60 -30.77
N PRO A 606 -17.53 20.78 -31.41
CA PRO A 606 -17.32 20.86 -32.86
C PRO A 606 -16.04 20.11 -33.24
N PHE A 607 -16.05 19.44 -34.39
CA PHE A 607 -14.85 18.78 -34.89
C PHE A 607 -13.77 19.82 -35.20
N LEU A 608 -12.56 19.57 -34.73
CA LEU A 608 -11.38 20.41 -34.96
C LEU A 608 -10.40 19.67 -35.86
N ALA A 609 -10.21 20.16 -37.08
CA ALA A 609 -9.19 19.63 -37.97
C ALA A 609 -7.80 20.26 -37.67
N PRO A 610 -6.71 19.48 -37.68
CA PRO A 610 -5.38 20.03 -37.57
C PRO A 610 -5.10 21.04 -38.71
N SER A 611 -4.45 22.15 -38.39
CA SER A 611 -4.08 23.19 -39.34
C SER A 611 -2.79 23.90 -38.86
N PRO A 612 -2.13 24.72 -39.70
CA PRO A 612 -0.97 25.50 -39.24
C PRO A 612 -1.26 26.44 -38.04
N LYS A 613 -2.55 26.85 -37.87
CA LYS A 613 -3.00 27.68 -36.73
C LYS A 613 -3.36 26.84 -35.52
N THR A 614 -3.80 25.61 -35.71
CA THR A 614 -4.18 24.66 -34.68
C THR A 614 -3.44 23.35 -34.95
N PRO A 615 -2.13 23.27 -34.68
CA PRO A 615 -1.35 22.08 -34.96
C PRO A 615 -1.82 20.91 -34.10
N PHE A 616 -1.64 19.68 -34.60
CA PHE A 616 -2.08 18.47 -33.92
C PHE A 616 -1.56 18.40 -32.48
N SER A 617 -2.47 18.49 -31.52
CA SER A 617 -2.18 18.57 -30.08
C SER A 617 -2.88 17.45 -29.33
N VAL A 618 -2.28 17.01 -28.21
CA VAL A 618 -2.77 15.92 -27.39
C VAL A 618 -3.09 16.44 -25.99
N VAL A 619 -4.12 15.89 -25.36
CA VAL A 619 -4.48 16.18 -23.96
C VAL A 619 -4.54 14.91 -23.15
N THR A 620 -4.10 14.98 -21.89
CA THR A 620 -4.32 13.95 -20.87
C THR A 620 -4.89 14.58 -19.60
N ALA A 621 -5.54 13.77 -18.76
CA ALA A 621 -6.06 14.26 -17.50
C ALA A 621 -5.87 13.24 -16.36
N GLY A 622 -5.49 13.76 -15.18
CA GLY A 622 -5.35 12.95 -13.98
C GLY A 622 -4.53 13.64 -12.89
N ARG A 623 -4.58 13.07 -11.68
CA ARG A 623 -3.66 13.44 -10.58
C ARG A 623 -2.28 12.85 -10.85
N ALA A 624 -1.23 13.44 -10.27
CA ALA A 624 0.16 12.96 -10.38
C ALA A 624 0.31 11.46 -10.06
N ALA A 625 -0.44 10.94 -9.09
CA ALA A 625 -0.43 9.53 -8.69
C ALA A 625 -0.84 8.53 -9.81
N LYS A 626 -1.48 9.00 -10.89
CA LYS A 626 -1.84 8.16 -12.05
C LYS A 626 -0.72 8.04 -13.08
N PHE A 627 0.32 8.82 -12.91
CA PHE A 627 1.46 8.88 -13.82
C PHE A 627 2.72 8.52 -13.06
N SER A 628 3.50 7.60 -13.60
CA SER A 628 4.85 7.38 -13.09
C SER A 628 5.74 8.56 -13.50
N MET A 629 6.62 8.98 -12.61
CA MET A 629 7.68 9.94 -12.93
C MET A 629 8.99 9.24 -13.29
N GLN A 630 9.04 7.91 -13.26
CA GLN A 630 10.20 7.07 -13.51
C GLN A 630 9.82 5.84 -14.34
N GLY A 631 10.80 5.22 -14.95
CA GLY A 631 10.59 4.02 -15.78
C GLY A 631 10.29 4.32 -17.25
N PRO A 632 10.09 3.29 -18.08
CA PRO A 632 9.95 3.42 -19.53
C PRO A 632 8.73 4.24 -19.94
N VAL A 633 7.60 4.10 -19.26
CA VAL A 633 6.36 4.87 -19.49
C VAL A 633 6.19 6.04 -18.50
N ALA A 634 7.29 6.61 -18.01
CA ALA A 634 7.25 7.79 -17.17
C ALA A 634 6.65 9.00 -17.91
N LEU A 635 5.91 9.85 -17.21
CA LEU A 635 5.27 11.03 -17.80
C LEU A 635 6.25 11.93 -18.57
N PRO A 636 7.47 12.21 -18.09
CA PRO A 636 8.46 12.96 -18.87
C PRO A 636 8.80 12.29 -20.21
N ASN A 637 8.94 10.96 -20.24
CA ASN A 637 9.21 10.19 -21.45
C ASN A 637 8.02 10.17 -22.41
N ILE A 638 6.81 10.00 -21.88
CA ILE A 638 5.57 10.10 -22.66
C ILE A 638 5.48 11.48 -23.31
N VAL A 639 5.63 12.56 -22.54
CA VAL A 639 5.53 13.94 -23.04
C VAL A 639 6.57 14.21 -24.14
N SER A 640 7.83 13.81 -23.93
CA SER A 640 8.88 14.01 -24.94
C SER A 640 8.64 13.21 -26.21
N SER A 641 8.20 11.93 -26.09
CA SER A 641 7.90 11.08 -27.25
C SER A 641 6.70 11.60 -28.05
N VAL A 642 5.64 12.03 -27.36
CA VAL A 642 4.48 12.67 -27.99
C VAL A 642 4.89 13.95 -28.70
N LEU A 643 5.62 14.85 -28.06
CA LEU A 643 6.03 16.14 -28.63
C LEU A 643 7.01 16.01 -29.81
N ARG A 644 7.72 14.89 -29.93
CA ARG A 644 8.48 14.56 -31.13
C ARG A 644 7.62 14.04 -32.28
N ALA A 645 6.52 13.38 -31.95
CA ALA A 645 5.62 12.79 -32.94
C ALA A 645 4.60 13.77 -33.52
N ILE A 646 4.38 14.91 -32.88
CA ILE A 646 3.35 15.90 -33.25
C ILE A 646 3.97 17.30 -33.38
N ASP A 647 3.31 18.19 -34.12
CA ASP A 647 3.74 19.62 -34.24
C ASP A 647 3.13 20.53 -33.17
N GLY A 648 2.09 20.09 -32.48
CA GLY A 648 1.32 20.85 -31.51
C GLY A 648 1.85 20.80 -30.08
N ARG A 649 0.92 20.82 -29.14
CA ARG A 649 1.17 20.89 -27.70
C ARG A 649 0.72 19.61 -27.01
N PHE A 650 1.34 19.36 -25.87
CA PHE A 650 0.86 18.37 -24.89
C PHE A 650 0.21 19.10 -23.71
N HIS A 651 -1.07 18.87 -23.52
CA HIS A 651 -1.86 19.47 -22.44
C HIS A 651 -2.07 18.46 -21.32
N HIS A 652 -1.85 18.88 -20.08
CA HIS A 652 -2.16 18.11 -18.88
C HIS A 652 -3.21 18.83 -18.05
N ILE A 653 -4.33 18.18 -17.76
CA ILE A 653 -5.40 18.69 -16.89
C ILE A 653 -5.38 17.89 -15.59
N GLY A 654 -5.26 18.58 -14.46
CA GLY A 654 -5.19 18.00 -13.12
C GLY A 654 -4.01 18.52 -12.31
N PRO A 655 -4.00 18.25 -11.00
CA PRO A 655 -2.93 18.73 -10.13
C PRO A 655 -1.62 18.01 -10.42
N LEU A 656 -0.59 18.78 -10.73
CA LEU A 656 0.82 18.39 -10.73
C LEU A 656 1.56 19.32 -9.77
N ASP A 657 2.37 18.78 -8.88
CA ASP A 657 3.23 19.56 -8.02
C ASP A 657 4.34 20.28 -8.82
N ASP A 658 4.97 21.28 -8.19
CA ASP A 658 6.00 22.07 -8.84
C ASP A 658 7.24 21.24 -9.22
N GLY A 659 7.61 20.25 -8.39
CA GLY A 659 8.71 19.33 -8.65
C GLY A 659 8.48 18.52 -9.92
N SER A 660 7.32 17.91 -10.05
CA SER A 660 6.91 17.15 -11.25
C SER A 660 6.91 18.03 -12.51
N ARG A 661 6.37 19.24 -12.43
CA ARG A 661 6.38 20.20 -13.55
C ARG A 661 7.80 20.61 -13.95
N GLN A 662 8.66 20.84 -12.97
CA GLN A 662 10.06 21.21 -13.22
C GLN A 662 10.84 20.03 -13.81
N GLN A 663 10.61 18.80 -13.34
CA GLN A 663 11.23 17.59 -13.88
C GLN A 663 10.87 17.38 -15.35
N ILE A 664 9.59 17.51 -15.72
CA ILE A 664 9.14 17.41 -17.12
C ILE A 664 9.84 18.46 -17.97
N ARG A 665 9.84 19.74 -17.54
CA ARG A 665 10.48 20.82 -18.29
C ARG A 665 11.98 20.61 -18.46
N LYS A 666 12.68 20.21 -17.40
CA LYS A 666 14.12 19.87 -17.46
C LYS A 666 14.38 18.72 -18.44
N HIS A 667 13.54 17.69 -18.39
CA HIS A 667 13.63 16.56 -19.33
C HIS A 667 13.47 17.02 -20.79
N LEU A 668 12.47 17.88 -21.07
CA LEU A 668 12.26 18.40 -22.42
C LEU A 668 13.48 19.23 -22.92
N ILE A 669 14.02 20.12 -22.08
CA ILE A 669 15.22 20.88 -22.41
C ILE A 669 16.40 19.96 -22.73
N ASN A 670 16.63 18.92 -21.93
CA ASN A 670 17.71 17.94 -22.16
C ASN A 670 17.52 17.12 -23.44
N GLN A 671 16.29 17.12 -23.99
CA GLN A 671 15.93 16.42 -25.23
C GLN A 671 15.79 17.36 -26.44
N ASP A 672 16.23 18.61 -26.33
CA ASP A 672 16.09 19.67 -27.34
C ASP A 672 14.65 19.93 -27.79
N ILE A 673 13.69 19.79 -26.88
CA ILE A 673 12.27 20.07 -27.11
C ILE A 673 11.89 21.35 -26.37
N ASP A 674 11.21 22.27 -27.08
CA ASP A 674 10.70 23.51 -26.47
C ASP A 674 9.75 23.18 -25.30
N PRO A 675 10.12 23.50 -24.04
CA PRO A 675 9.30 23.21 -22.87
C PRO A 675 7.97 24.01 -22.83
N ALA A 676 7.82 25.05 -23.62
CA ALA A 676 6.54 25.79 -23.76
C ALA A 676 5.45 24.99 -24.47
N ARG A 677 5.82 23.92 -25.15
CA ARG A 677 4.87 22.99 -25.77
C ARG A 677 4.18 22.06 -24.76
N PHE A 678 4.70 21.94 -23.53
CA PHE A 678 4.03 21.28 -22.41
C PHE A 678 3.22 22.30 -21.61
N VAL A 679 1.88 22.13 -21.57
CA VAL A 679 0.96 23.06 -20.90
C VAL A 679 0.21 22.33 -19.78
N ALA A 680 0.48 22.70 -18.54
CA ALA A 680 -0.23 22.20 -17.37
C ALA A 680 -1.34 23.19 -16.97
N HIS A 681 -2.60 22.73 -17.00
CA HIS A 681 -3.79 23.55 -16.72
C HIS A 681 -4.19 23.56 -15.23
N GLY A 682 -3.62 22.66 -14.41
CA GLY A 682 -4.07 22.49 -13.03
C GLY A 682 -5.45 21.82 -12.93
N GLU A 683 -6.07 21.96 -11.77
CA GLU A 683 -7.39 21.40 -11.50
C GLU A 683 -8.49 22.25 -12.15
N VAL A 684 -9.50 21.60 -12.72
CA VAL A 684 -10.62 22.26 -13.40
C VAL A 684 -11.95 21.82 -12.78
N PRO A 685 -12.97 22.69 -12.72
CA PRO A 685 -14.27 22.36 -12.16
C PRO A 685 -15.02 21.24 -12.91
N SER A 686 -14.79 21.14 -14.24
CA SER A 686 -15.38 20.12 -15.10
C SER A 686 -14.40 19.77 -16.21
N LEU A 687 -13.96 18.52 -16.24
CA LEU A 687 -13.09 18.03 -17.31
C LEU A 687 -13.79 18.11 -18.66
N TRP A 688 -15.07 17.72 -18.74
CA TRP A 688 -15.85 17.77 -19.99
C TRP A 688 -15.89 19.18 -20.59
N GLN A 689 -16.16 20.20 -19.75
CA GLN A 689 -16.20 21.59 -20.24
C GLN A 689 -14.81 22.09 -20.65
N ALA A 690 -13.78 21.75 -19.91
CA ALA A 690 -12.40 22.07 -20.27
C ALA A 690 -12.01 21.44 -21.61
N LEU A 691 -12.33 20.17 -21.82
CA LEU A 691 -12.08 19.46 -23.07
C LEU A 691 -12.84 20.08 -24.26
N LYS A 692 -14.07 20.57 -24.06
CA LYS A 692 -14.84 21.25 -25.12
C LYS A 692 -14.19 22.54 -25.59
N GLN A 693 -13.45 23.23 -24.73
CA GLN A 693 -12.84 24.53 -25.01
C GLN A 693 -11.37 24.43 -25.45
N LEU A 694 -10.76 23.23 -25.32
CA LEU A 694 -9.34 23.04 -25.57
C LEU A 694 -9.05 22.75 -27.06
N ASP A 695 -8.04 23.44 -27.60
CA ASP A 695 -7.51 23.18 -28.95
C ASP A 695 -6.58 21.96 -28.93
N ALA A 696 -7.14 20.78 -28.66
CA ALA A 696 -6.47 19.50 -28.75
C ALA A 696 -7.25 18.53 -29.65
N HIS A 697 -6.63 17.48 -30.15
CA HIS A 697 -7.18 16.63 -31.20
C HIS A 697 -7.40 15.18 -30.72
N ALA A 698 -6.58 14.71 -29.78
CA ALA A 698 -6.67 13.37 -29.21
C ALA A 698 -6.51 13.41 -27.70
N TYR A 699 -7.09 12.45 -27.01
CA TYR A 699 -6.95 12.26 -25.57
C TYR A 699 -6.07 11.04 -25.30
N LEU A 700 -5.03 11.23 -24.52
CA LEU A 700 -4.13 10.18 -24.06
C LEU A 700 -4.57 9.69 -22.68
N GLY A 701 -4.87 8.41 -22.56
CA GLY A 701 -5.13 7.78 -21.26
C GLY A 701 -3.94 7.90 -20.33
N SER A 702 -4.18 8.05 -19.02
CA SER A 702 -3.10 8.05 -18.02
C SER A 702 -2.43 6.67 -17.94
N ALA A 703 -1.11 6.67 -17.71
CA ALA A 703 -0.30 5.46 -17.61
C ALA A 703 0.70 5.59 -16.43
N PRO A 704 0.98 4.49 -15.70
CA PRO A 704 0.42 3.15 -15.87
C PRO A 704 -1.00 2.97 -15.30
N VAL A 705 -1.52 3.91 -14.50
CA VAL A 705 -2.82 3.80 -13.84
C VAL A 705 -3.90 4.46 -14.69
N SER A 706 -4.82 3.65 -15.19
CA SER A 706 -5.92 4.11 -16.02
C SER A 706 -6.84 5.11 -15.32
N GLY A 707 -7.31 6.11 -16.06
CA GLY A 707 -8.26 7.13 -15.66
C GLY A 707 -9.64 6.95 -16.32
N GLY A 708 -10.42 5.92 -15.92
CA GLY A 708 -11.65 5.51 -16.57
C GLY A 708 -12.62 6.66 -16.87
N ARG A 709 -13.03 7.43 -15.85
CA ARG A 709 -13.98 8.54 -16.04
C ARG A 709 -13.46 9.62 -17.01
N GLY A 710 -12.17 9.95 -16.97
CA GLY A 710 -11.58 10.93 -17.87
C GLY A 710 -11.65 10.48 -19.35
N ALA A 711 -11.41 9.19 -19.60
CA ALA A 711 -11.54 8.59 -20.93
C ALA A 711 -12.98 8.63 -21.43
N ILE A 712 -13.97 8.34 -20.57
CA ILE A 712 -15.40 8.40 -20.90
C ILE A 712 -15.81 9.85 -21.25
N GLU A 713 -15.39 10.84 -20.44
CA GLU A 713 -15.68 12.26 -20.71
C GLU A 713 -15.05 12.72 -22.03
N ALA A 714 -13.84 12.27 -22.34
CA ALA A 714 -13.16 12.58 -23.59
C ALA A 714 -13.91 11.99 -24.81
N GLN A 715 -14.33 10.72 -24.76
CA GLN A 715 -15.13 10.09 -25.81
C GLN A 715 -16.48 10.79 -25.99
N GLY A 716 -17.15 11.14 -24.89
CA GLY A 716 -18.39 11.92 -24.93
C GLY A 716 -18.21 13.28 -25.58
N CYS A 717 -17.06 13.94 -25.41
CA CYS A 717 -16.69 15.15 -26.15
C CYS A 717 -16.36 14.90 -27.62
N GLY A 718 -16.14 13.64 -28.03
CA GLY A 718 -15.70 13.28 -29.38
C GLY A 718 -14.18 13.31 -29.56
N TYR A 719 -13.39 13.10 -28.51
CA TYR A 719 -11.96 12.87 -28.66
C TYR A 719 -11.68 11.41 -28.96
N PRO A 720 -10.89 11.07 -29.97
CA PRO A 720 -10.24 9.76 -30.04
C PRO A 720 -9.40 9.55 -28.79
N VAL A 721 -9.57 8.40 -28.14
CA VAL A 721 -8.83 8.05 -26.90
C VAL A 721 -7.76 7.02 -27.23
N LEU A 722 -6.53 7.27 -26.76
CA LEU A 722 -5.40 6.34 -26.83
C LEU A 722 -5.22 5.72 -25.43
N PRO A 723 -5.85 4.58 -25.11
CA PRO A 723 -5.72 3.96 -23.82
C PRO A 723 -4.39 3.22 -23.68
N PHE A 724 -3.85 3.18 -22.46
CA PHE A 724 -2.68 2.36 -22.13
C PHE A 724 -3.09 0.91 -21.88
N SER A 725 -2.35 -0.04 -22.47
CA SER A 725 -2.58 -1.50 -22.34
C SER A 725 -1.26 -2.28 -22.14
N GLY A 726 -0.28 -1.67 -21.49
CA GLY A 726 1.04 -2.23 -21.33
C GLY A 726 1.19 -3.15 -20.11
N PHE A 727 0.18 -3.98 -19.83
CA PHE A 727 0.28 -5.03 -18.80
C PHE A 727 0.97 -6.27 -19.36
N GLU A 728 1.70 -6.99 -18.48
CA GLU A 728 2.44 -8.19 -18.88
C GLU A 728 1.49 -9.28 -19.43
N PRO A 729 1.85 -9.95 -20.54
CA PRO A 729 1.09 -11.08 -21.05
C PRO A 729 0.96 -12.18 -19.99
N GLY A 730 -0.25 -12.66 -19.75
CA GLY A 730 -0.54 -13.68 -18.74
C GLY A 730 -0.86 -13.11 -17.35
N SER A 731 -0.76 -11.79 -17.14
CA SER A 731 -1.27 -11.15 -15.92
C SER A 731 -2.82 -11.12 -15.91
N LEU A 732 -3.41 -10.93 -14.73
CA LEU A 732 -4.88 -10.80 -14.58
C LEU A 732 -5.45 -9.56 -15.30
N LEU A 733 -4.58 -8.59 -15.61
CA LEU A 733 -4.93 -7.36 -16.31
C LEU A 733 -4.49 -7.33 -17.78
N ALA A 734 -4.00 -8.45 -18.34
CA ALA A 734 -3.48 -8.51 -19.71
C ALA A 734 -4.48 -7.96 -20.75
N ASP A 735 -5.77 -8.25 -20.57
CA ASP A 735 -6.86 -7.78 -21.44
C ASP A 735 -7.58 -6.52 -20.89
N PHE A 736 -6.97 -5.83 -19.95
CA PHE A 736 -7.62 -4.69 -19.31
C PHE A 736 -7.86 -3.55 -20.28
N SER A 737 -9.13 -3.22 -20.50
CA SER A 737 -9.55 -2.08 -21.30
C SER A 737 -10.00 -0.93 -20.38
N SER A 738 -9.29 0.18 -20.43
CA SER A 738 -9.54 1.34 -19.58
C SER A 738 -10.73 2.19 -20.04
N TYR A 739 -11.93 1.63 -20.10
CA TYR A 739 -13.17 2.35 -20.42
C TYR A 739 -13.19 3.02 -21.82
N ALA A 740 -12.38 2.55 -22.75
CA ALA A 740 -12.24 3.11 -24.07
C ALA A 740 -12.15 2.02 -25.15
N ASP A 741 -12.47 2.40 -26.39
CA ASP A 741 -12.20 1.54 -27.54
C ASP A 741 -10.69 1.25 -27.65
N MET A 742 -10.34 -0.03 -27.73
CA MET A 742 -8.95 -0.49 -27.76
C MET A 742 -8.27 -0.37 -29.13
N ALA A 743 -8.99 0.09 -30.15
CA ALA A 743 -8.45 0.23 -31.51
C ALA A 743 -7.22 1.16 -31.58
N LEU A 744 -7.10 2.11 -30.65
CA LEU A 744 -5.97 3.04 -30.53
C LEU A 744 -5.09 2.75 -29.30
N ALA A 745 -5.20 1.56 -28.71
CA ALA A 745 -4.41 1.18 -27.53
C ALA A 745 -2.92 1.17 -27.84
N TRP A 746 -2.11 1.50 -26.84
CA TRP A 746 -0.66 1.48 -26.88
C TRP A 746 -0.11 0.79 -25.64
N HIS A 747 1.02 0.11 -25.75
CA HIS A 747 1.65 -0.65 -24.68
C HIS A 747 3.08 -0.18 -24.37
N ASP A 748 3.70 0.54 -25.31
CA ASP A 748 5.02 1.15 -25.17
C ASP A 748 5.09 2.48 -25.94
N LEU A 749 6.17 3.23 -25.78
CA LEU A 749 6.35 4.53 -26.43
C LEU A 749 6.44 4.42 -27.97
N PRO A 750 7.12 3.43 -28.57
CA PRO A 750 7.09 3.24 -30.02
C PRO A 750 5.68 3.07 -30.58
N THR A 751 4.86 2.20 -29.97
CA THR A 751 3.47 2.00 -30.37
C THR A 751 2.65 3.28 -30.21
N LEU A 752 2.85 4.04 -29.11
CA LEU A 752 2.19 5.34 -28.94
C LEU A 752 2.53 6.30 -30.07
N VAL A 753 3.81 6.41 -30.45
CA VAL A 753 4.26 7.28 -31.54
C VAL A 753 3.63 6.85 -32.87
N GLU A 754 3.61 5.56 -33.18
CA GLU A 754 2.96 5.01 -34.38
C GLU A 754 1.47 5.40 -34.45
N ARG A 755 0.74 5.21 -33.34
CA ARG A 755 -0.68 5.58 -33.27
C ARG A 755 -0.91 7.07 -33.50
N LEU A 756 -0.09 7.93 -32.87
CA LEU A 756 -0.18 9.39 -33.03
C LEU A 756 0.13 9.85 -34.45
N GLN A 757 1.08 9.25 -35.14
CA GLN A 757 1.44 9.58 -36.51
C GLN A 757 0.36 9.14 -37.52
N ALA A 758 -0.31 8.01 -37.27
CA ALA A 758 -1.38 7.51 -38.13
C ALA A 758 -2.73 8.26 -37.93
N LEU A 759 -2.98 8.78 -36.71
CA LEU A 759 -4.29 9.31 -36.34
C LEU A 759 -4.76 10.51 -37.15
N PRO A 760 -3.93 11.51 -37.56
CA PRO A 760 -4.40 12.70 -38.30
C PRO A 760 -5.14 12.38 -39.60
N SER A 761 -4.75 11.30 -40.30
CA SER A 761 -5.36 10.88 -41.58
C SER A 761 -6.78 10.34 -41.42
N ARG A 762 -7.18 9.87 -40.23
CA ARG A 762 -8.52 9.30 -39.94
C ARG A 762 -9.18 9.97 -38.73
N LEU A 763 -8.76 11.19 -38.38
CA LEU A 763 -9.15 11.86 -37.15
C LEU A 763 -10.66 12.05 -37.02
N GLN A 764 -11.36 12.42 -38.10
CA GLN A 764 -12.82 12.59 -38.11
C GLN A 764 -13.52 11.25 -37.80
N GLU A 765 -13.14 10.20 -38.48
CA GLU A 765 -13.67 8.85 -38.28
C GLU A 765 -13.46 8.38 -36.85
N ALA A 766 -12.23 8.50 -36.32
CA ALA A 766 -11.91 8.14 -34.95
C ALA A 766 -12.68 8.98 -33.91
N SER A 767 -12.92 10.26 -34.19
CA SER A 767 -13.76 11.13 -33.36
C SER A 767 -15.23 10.68 -33.36
N ASP A 768 -15.74 10.27 -34.47
CA ASP A 768 -17.13 9.76 -34.59
C ASP A 768 -17.27 8.41 -33.88
N GLN A 769 -16.31 7.52 -34.05
CA GLN A 769 -16.24 6.22 -33.36
C GLN A 769 -16.17 6.40 -31.83
N ALA A 770 -15.33 7.31 -31.32
CA ALA A 770 -15.23 7.59 -29.88
C ALA A 770 -16.58 8.08 -29.31
N ARG A 771 -17.27 8.99 -30.03
CA ARG A 771 -18.57 9.47 -29.58
C ARG A 771 -19.64 8.35 -29.62
N ALA A 772 -19.67 7.54 -30.66
CA ALA A 772 -20.58 6.40 -30.76
C ALA A 772 -20.33 5.37 -29.66
N PHE A 773 -19.06 5.12 -29.30
CA PHE A 773 -18.69 4.23 -28.19
C PHE A 773 -19.24 4.74 -26.86
N TYR A 774 -19.09 6.06 -26.57
CA TYR A 774 -19.68 6.67 -25.39
C TYR A 774 -21.22 6.49 -25.36
N GLU A 775 -21.93 6.78 -26.46
CA GLU A 775 -23.39 6.67 -26.53
C GLU A 775 -23.88 5.24 -26.32
N THR A 776 -23.14 4.27 -26.84
CA THR A 776 -23.47 2.84 -26.75
C THR A 776 -23.23 2.25 -25.36
N HIS A 777 -22.18 2.70 -24.64
CA HIS A 777 -21.74 2.02 -23.42
C HIS A 777 -21.93 2.86 -22.15
N PHE A 778 -21.88 4.19 -22.21
CA PHE A 778 -21.78 5.06 -21.02
C PHE A 778 -22.91 6.07 -20.91
N SER A 779 -23.98 5.91 -21.69
CA SER A 779 -25.16 6.77 -21.60
C SER A 779 -25.99 6.46 -20.34
N GLN A 780 -26.81 7.44 -19.90
CA GLN A 780 -27.66 7.28 -18.72
C GLN A 780 -28.66 6.13 -18.87
N GLN A 781 -29.16 5.92 -20.08
CA GLN A 781 -30.11 4.85 -20.35
C GLN A 781 -29.48 3.48 -20.17
N VAL A 782 -28.28 3.26 -20.73
CA VAL A 782 -27.54 2.00 -20.60
C VAL A 782 -27.25 1.70 -19.12
N PHE A 783 -26.83 2.72 -18.36
CA PHE A 783 -26.58 2.56 -16.92
C PHE A 783 -27.86 2.11 -16.19
N ARG A 784 -28.98 2.78 -16.40
CA ARG A 784 -30.27 2.45 -15.74
C ARG A 784 -30.76 1.06 -16.09
N ASP A 785 -30.77 0.70 -17.36
CA ASP A 785 -31.22 -0.61 -17.83
C ASP A 785 -30.37 -1.73 -17.24
N THR A 786 -29.04 -1.50 -17.15
CA THR A 786 -28.10 -2.44 -16.56
C THR A 786 -28.31 -2.54 -15.05
N LEU A 787 -28.46 -1.41 -14.36
CA LEU A 787 -28.71 -1.38 -12.92
C LEU A 787 -29.99 -2.13 -12.54
N GLU A 788 -31.09 -1.93 -13.30
CA GLU A 788 -32.33 -2.66 -13.11
C GLU A 788 -32.15 -4.16 -13.30
N ARG A 789 -31.41 -4.59 -14.32
CA ARG A 789 -31.11 -6.00 -14.58
C ARG A 789 -30.31 -6.64 -13.44
N ILE A 790 -29.31 -5.95 -12.92
CA ILE A 790 -28.48 -6.45 -11.80
C ILE A 790 -29.30 -6.50 -10.51
N ALA A 791 -30.19 -5.56 -10.29
CA ALA A 791 -31.02 -5.47 -9.09
C ALA A 791 -32.20 -6.47 -9.05
N ARG A 792 -32.56 -7.07 -10.19
CA ARG A 792 -33.56 -8.18 -10.31
C ARG A 792 -32.93 -9.50 -9.87
#